data_40f14e6057d7c19846a5d8a1ba4739ed
#
_entry.id   40f14e6057d7c19846a5d8a1ba4739ed
#
_cell.length_a   1.000
_cell.length_b   1.000
_cell.length_c   1.000
_cell.angle_alpha   90.00
_cell.angle_beta   90.00
_cell.angle_gamma   90.00
#
_symmetry.space_group_name_H-M   'P 1'
#
loop_
_entity.id
_entity.type
_entity.pdbx_description
1 polymer ?
#
loop_
_entity_poly.entity_id
_entity_poly.type
_entity_poly.pdbx_seq_one_letter_code
_entity_poly.pdbx_strand_id
1 'polypeptide(L)'
;MNRESEFFKLSRTLPFDTRDAAMIFSLFSLQLPFLILVFVLVATGQNSTLAETSGGTNENNSGAAFSVQPELTQHDIVPILLLRCTVCHGARKQEAKLDLRSRASMVRGGNLGPAFIPGKPEESLMLKRIRAGECPPQPRLIEATVKPMEADEIVKLTRWIVLGAPEVLEEPDVAGSLADKLIRKEDREFWSFRPPQPTKIPPVTPSDRVHNPIDAFVLQKLAEKDLSLSPEADRFTLLRRATFDLTGLPPEASEAETFLTDKSPDAYVRLIDRLLSSPRYGERWGRHWLDVAGYADCEGRREQHLPRPFAWRYRDYVIRSFNDDKPYDRFLLEQLAGDELADSEHATEITQQIEDNLVATAFLRMSPDPTWANLTGFVPDRLEVMADAIDVLGSGVMGLTFKCARCHNHKFDPIPQRDYFRLLAVFKGAYDEHDWLKPELNGFGGALSAGLGERYLPYVTTVERQRWQKHNAGIQQEVDLLKAAPQTTHTEKQIKEIEARRQPEPRIMALWDRGESSQTYLYRRGNYLTAGLPVQPGVPGVLTEGQTPFEIKPPWPDAKSTGRRLAFARWLTQPNQPLTARVMVNRIWNHHFGHGLVRSSGNFGKMGDKPTHPELLDWLAREFVGQGWSIKSMHRLMMTSNTYRQASTVAPRGEQLDTGNRLLSRMPLRRMEAEELRDSLLWIAGQLDETRFGPAEPVKTRPDGLVLAGKRRSVYVQQLRKQPASLLESFDLPAMNPNCLQRSESLVAPQALHLLNDTAVREMAARFADRVLRAAGDQPTRQVHYIYWTAVSRPPSAEEQEACLQILTGLTEQWTKQLIVSGKPSNLEATRKALTTVCHTVMNSAVFLYID
;
A
#
# COMPACT_ATOMS: atom_id res chain seq x y z
N MET A 1 -25.69 42.35 10.25
CA MET A 1 -27.13 42.67 10.18
C MET A 1 -27.54 42.56 8.72
N ASN A 2 -28.61 41.86 8.44
CA ASN A 2 -29.29 41.62 7.15
C ASN A 2 -28.53 40.75 6.11
N ARG A 3 -28.74 39.41 6.18
CA ARG A 3 -28.86 38.48 5.06
C ARG A 3 -29.34 37.08 5.54
N GLU A 4 -30.48 37.05 6.25
CA GLU A 4 -31.16 35.81 6.63
C GLU A 4 -32.70 35.89 6.39
N SER A 5 -33.14 36.24 5.20
CA SER A 5 -34.59 36.30 4.94
C SER A 5 -35.03 35.96 3.53
N GLU A 6 -34.23 35.18 2.73
CA GLU A 6 -34.67 34.75 1.39
C GLU A 6 -34.69 33.22 1.12
N PHE A 7 -34.51 32.39 2.16
CA PHE A 7 -34.52 30.91 1.97
C PHE A 7 -35.86 30.25 2.37
N PHE A 8 -36.92 30.99 2.61
CA PHE A 8 -38.23 30.44 3.09
C PHE A 8 -39.42 30.70 2.16
N LYS A 9 -39.22 30.83 0.84
CA LYS A 9 -40.37 31.02 -0.09
C LYS A 9 -40.27 30.24 -1.37
N LEU A 10 -40.00 28.91 -1.28
CA LEU A 10 -40.18 28.01 -2.44
C LEU A 10 -40.43 26.55 -2.00
N SER A 11 -41.44 26.33 -1.18
CA SER A 11 -41.99 25.00 -0.90
C SER A 11 -43.50 25.04 -0.65
N ARG A 12 -44.24 25.36 -1.67
CA ARG A 12 -45.70 25.10 -1.75
C ARG A 12 -46.04 24.84 -3.21
N THR A 13 -46.11 23.54 -3.56
CA THR A 13 -47.06 22.94 -4.52
C THR A 13 -46.50 21.60 -5.01
N LEU A 14 -46.85 20.53 -4.31
CA LEU A 14 -47.13 19.19 -4.87
C LEU A 14 -47.81 18.39 -3.72
N PRO A 15 -48.95 17.77 -3.92
CA PRO A 15 -49.67 16.99 -2.89
C PRO A 15 -49.06 15.59 -2.76
N PHE A 16 -48.56 15.27 -1.58
CA PHE A 16 -48.19 13.90 -1.20
C PHE A 16 -49.40 13.22 -0.57
N ASP A 17 -49.75 12.07 -1.08
CA ASP A 17 -50.86 11.20 -0.57
C ASP A 17 -50.40 10.54 0.76
N THR A 18 -51.20 10.68 1.78
CA THR A 18 -50.95 10.29 3.17
C THR A 18 -51.09 8.77 3.44
N ARG A 19 -51.10 7.91 2.40
CA ARG A 19 -51.27 6.45 2.56
C ARG A 19 -49.94 5.66 2.62
N ASP A 20 -48.80 6.22 2.20
CA ASP A 20 -47.50 5.52 2.20
C ASP A 20 -46.68 5.71 3.47
N ALA A 21 -47.02 6.65 4.34
CA ALA A 21 -46.31 6.88 5.61
C ALA A 21 -46.65 5.83 6.71
N ALA A 22 -47.70 5.06 6.57
CA ALA A 22 -48.12 4.06 7.57
C ALA A 22 -47.37 2.71 7.42
N MET A 23 -46.76 2.43 6.28
CA MET A 23 -46.09 1.16 6.02
C MET A 23 -44.60 1.12 6.42
N ILE A 24 -43.97 2.27 6.61
CA ILE A 24 -42.56 2.36 7.05
C ILE A 24 -42.43 2.35 8.59
N PHE A 25 -43.49 2.75 9.32
CA PHE A 25 -43.45 2.74 10.80
C PHE A 25 -43.83 1.38 11.42
N SER A 26 -44.39 0.45 10.64
CA SER A 26 -44.76 -0.90 11.11
C SER A 26 -43.62 -1.92 11.12
N LEU A 27 -42.47 -1.63 10.46
CA LEU A 27 -41.31 -2.52 10.40
C LEU A 27 -40.26 -2.22 11.47
N PHE A 28 -40.38 -1.14 12.23
CA PHE A 28 -39.44 -0.77 13.31
C PHE A 28 -39.94 -1.06 14.73
N SER A 29 -41.19 -1.53 14.91
CA SER A 29 -41.77 -1.75 16.24
C SER A 29 -41.81 -3.22 16.70
N LEU A 30 -41.20 -4.16 15.96
CA LEU A 30 -41.22 -5.58 16.30
C LEU A 30 -39.90 -6.22 16.73
N GLN A 31 -38.86 -5.40 16.98
CA GLN A 31 -37.53 -5.94 17.45
C GLN A 31 -37.05 -5.43 18.81
N LEU A 32 -37.86 -4.76 19.63
CA LEU A 32 -37.42 -4.23 20.91
C LEU A 32 -37.82 -5.00 22.18
N PRO A 33 -38.59 -6.13 22.21
CA PRO A 33 -38.78 -6.84 23.48
C PRO A 33 -37.88 -8.03 23.74
N PHE A 34 -36.85 -8.35 22.89
CA PHE A 34 -36.01 -9.51 23.13
C PHE A 34 -34.64 -9.22 23.81
N LEU A 35 -34.31 -7.96 24.08
CA LEU A 35 -33.05 -7.57 24.70
C LEU A 35 -33.10 -7.22 26.18
N ILE A 36 -34.30 -7.26 26.82
CA ILE A 36 -34.47 -6.97 28.26
C ILE A 36 -34.62 -8.24 29.12
N LEU A 37 -34.73 -9.43 28.54
CA LEU A 37 -34.91 -10.68 29.30
C LEU A 37 -33.63 -11.47 29.61
N VAL A 38 -32.43 -10.98 29.24
CA VAL A 38 -31.15 -11.66 29.52
C VAL A 38 -30.39 -11.01 30.68
N PHE A 39 -30.85 -9.90 31.26
CA PHE A 39 -30.09 -9.20 32.31
C PHE A 39 -30.65 -9.31 33.74
N VAL A 40 -31.65 -10.19 34.00
CA VAL A 40 -32.27 -10.32 35.34
C VAL A 40 -32.07 -11.71 35.99
N LEU A 41 -31.23 -12.59 35.48
CA LEU A 41 -31.08 -13.93 36.03
C LEU A 41 -29.71 -14.34 36.53
N VAL A 42 -28.87 -13.38 36.98
CA VAL A 42 -27.62 -13.69 37.72
C VAL A 42 -27.46 -12.72 38.91
N ALA A 43 -28.36 -12.82 39.85
CA ALA A 43 -28.18 -12.22 41.18
C ALA A 43 -29.07 -12.89 42.21
N THR A 44 -28.83 -14.17 42.54
CA THR A 44 -29.18 -14.73 43.85
C THR A 44 -28.34 -15.97 44.13
N GLY A 45 -27.47 -15.83 45.09
CA GLY A 45 -27.14 -16.64 46.25
C GLY A 45 -26.63 -18.06 46.05
N GLN A 46 -25.56 -18.44 46.56
CA GLN A 46 -25.49 -18.79 48.01
C GLN A 46 -24.09 -19.30 48.39
N ASN A 47 -23.67 -18.93 49.55
CA ASN A 47 -22.57 -19.51 50.32
C ASN A 47 -22.81 -20.97 50.70
N SER A 48 -21.75 -21.79 50.68
CA SER A 48 -21.56 -22.90 51.65
C SER A 48 -20.09 -23.30 51.74
N THR A 49 -19.46 -22.90 52.82
CA THR A 49 -18.81 -23.68 53.92
C THR A 49 -17.83 -24.79 53.58
N LEU A 50 -16.64 -24.55 54.07
CA LEU A 50 -15.53 -25.39 54.54
C LEU A 50 -15.80 -26.88 54.82
N ALA A 51 -14.88 -27.73 54.35
CA ALA A 51 -14.51 -28.96 55.03
C ALA A 51 -13.00 -29.16 54.84
N GLU A 52 -12.31 -29.10 55.96
CA GLU A 52 -10.94 -29.61 56.14
C GLU A 52 -10.91 -31.13 56.04
N THR A 53 -9.88 -31.70 55.37
CA THR A 53 -9.34 -33.02 55.79
C THR A 53 -7.83 -33.07 55.58
N SER A 54 -7.19 -33.45 56.59
CA SER A 54 -5.78 -33.62 56.91
C SER A 54 -5.05 -34.72 56.14
N GLY A 55 -3.75 -34.51 55.96
CA GLY A 55 -2.76 -35.55 56.23
C GLY A 55 -2.03 -36.14 55.02
N GLY A 56 -0.75 -35.92 54.95
CA GLY A 56 0.17 -36.67 54.09
C GLY A 56 1.51 -36.00 53.89
N THR A 57 2.38 -36.16 54.84
CA THR A 57 3.80 -35.79 54.77
C THR A 57 4.54 -36.62 53.73
N ASN A 58 5.29 -35.92 52.85
CA ASN A 58 6.53 -36.46 52.32
C ASN A 58 7.52 -35.33 52.03
N GLU A 59 8.54 -35.29 52.85
CA GLU A 59 9.74 -34.49 52.63
C GLU A 59 10.47 -35.02 51.39
N ASN A 60 10.81 -34.13 50.46
CA ASN A 60 12.06 -34.20 49.74
C ASN A 60 12.52 -32.81 49.37
N ASN A 61 13.55 -32.47 50.08
CA ASN A 61 14.31 -31.21 50.05
C ASN A 61 15.15 -31.16 48.78
N SER A 62 14.90 -30.22 47.88
CA SER A 62 15.91 -29.66 46.99
C SER A 62 15.68 -28.16 46.95
N GLY A 63 16.59 -27.44 47.61
CA GLY A 63 16.55 -26.00 47.75
C GLY A 63 16.65 -25.27 46.46
N ALA A 64 15.51 -24.88 45.88
CA ALA A 64 15.39 -23.78 44.98
C ALA A 64 15.07 -22.55 45.83
N ALA A 65 16.00 -21.62 45.94
CA ALA A 65 15.77 -20.33 46.53
C ALA A 65 14.64 -19.69 45.75
N PHE A 66 13.44 -19.61 46.33
CA PHE A 66 12.37 -18.74 45.83
C PHE A 66 12.88 -17.31 45.99
N SER A 67 13.41 -16.72 44.91
CA SER A 67 13.62 -15.28 44.82
C SER A 67 12.24 -14.66 44.88
N VAL A 68 11.87 -14.06 46.00
CA VAL A 68 10.69 -13.21 46.11
C VAL A 68 10.92 -12.06 45.16
N GLN A 69 10.21 -12.04 44.04
CA GLN A 69 10.29 -10.92 43.12
C GLN A 69 9.86 -9.64 43.85
N PRO A 70 10.59 -8.53 43.70
CA PRO A 70 10.23 -7.29 44.37
C PRO A 70 8.83 -6.85 43.91
N GLU A 71 8.06 -6.30 44.81
CA GLU A 71 6.66 -5.85 44.61
C GLU A 71 6.53 -4.80 43.50
N LEU A 72 7.55 -3.98 43.26
CA LEU A 72 7.67 -3.00 42.18
C LEU A 72 9.05 -3.09 41.53
N THR A 73 9.10 -3.06 40.21
CA THR A 73 10.33 -3.13 39.41
C THR A 73 10.44 -1.92 38.49
N GLN A 74 11.54 -1.78 37.75
CA GLN A 74 11.68 -0.79 36.68
C GLN A 74 10.58 -0.95 35.61
N HIS A 75 10.01 -2.15 35.41
CA HIS A 75 8.95 -2.36 34.42
C HIS A 75 7.59 -1.79 34.82
N ASP A 76 7.41 -1.42 36.08
CA ASP A 76 6.24 -0.69 36.57
C ASP A 76 6.41 0.84 36.42
N ILE A 77 7.63 1.32 36.32
CA ILE A 77 7.99 2.74 36.34
C ILE A 77 8.37 3.27 34.95
N VAL A 78 9.22 2.55 34.20
CA VAL A 78 9.67 2.98 32.88
C VAL A 78 8.49 3.29 31.94
N PRO A 79 7.39 2.51 31.86
CA PRO A 79 6.24 2.84 31.04
C PRO A 79 5.61 4.20 31.40
N ILE A 80 5.55 4.55 32.66
CA ILE A 80 5.05 5.85 33.12
C ILE A 80 5.97 6.98 32.62
N LEU A 81 7.28 6.80 32.77
CA LEU A 81 8.26 7.80 32.33
C LEU A 81 8.28 7.95 30.80
N LEU A 82 8.08 6.85 30.06
CA LEU A 82 7.95 6.89 28.60
C LEU A 82 6.76 7.74 28.17
N LEU A 83 5.66 7.68 28.88
CA LEU A 83 4.47 8.48 28.58
C LEU A 83 4.58 9.95 28.99
N ARG A 84 5.27 10.25 30.08
CA ARG A 84 5.23 11.56 30.74
C ARG A 84 6.49 12.39 30.55
N CYS A 85 7.67 11.76 30.35
CA CYS A 85 8.95 12.44 30.49
C CYS A 85 9.86 12.35 29.27
N THR A 86 9.85 11.23 28.55
CA THR A 86 10.86 10.95 27.51
C THR A 86 10.74 11.80 26.24
N VAL A 87 9.62 12.51 26.08
CA VAL A 87 9.49 13.52 25.00
C VAL A 87 10.54 14.64 25.11
N CYS A 88 11.01 14.92 26.35
CA CYS A 88 12.09 15.88 26.64
C CYS A 88 13.39 15.18 27.12
N HIS A 89 13.29 13.98 27.70
CA HIS A 89 14.38 13.24 28.31
C HIS A 89 14.47 11.82 27.74
N GLY A 90 14.50 11.69 26.41
CA GLY A 90 14.51 10.43 25.64
C GLY A 90 15.70 10.32 24.69
N ALA A 91 15.55 9.54 23.60
CA ALA A 91 16.62 9.33 22.63
C ALA A 91 16.91 10.61 21.83
N ARG A 92 15.88 11.23 21.28
CA ARG A 92 15.99 12.35 20.35
C ARG A 92 16.30 13.68 21.07
N LYS A 93 15.68 13.90 22.21
CA LYS A 93 15.83 15.11 23.00
C LYS A 93 16.25 14.71 24.40
N GLN A 94 17.40 15.17 24.81
CA GLN A 94 17.99 14.95 26.16
C GLN A 94 18.22 16.28 26.84
N GLU A 95 17.13 16.94 27.24
CA GLU A 95 17.25 18.18 27.99
C GLU A 95 18.06 17.96 29.27
N ALA A 96 18.98 18.86 29.53
CA ALA A 96 20.01 18.72 30.58
C ALA A 96 20.86 17.45 30.49
N LYS A 97 21.00 16.83 29.29
CA LYS A 97 21.70 15.56 29.06
C LYS A 97 21.12 14.37 29.84
N LEU A 98 19.84 14.46 30.24
CA LEU A 98 19.17 13.43 31.01
C LEU A 98 18.35 12.51 30.08
N ASP A 99 18.56 11.20 30.24
CA ASP A 99 17.80 10.15 29.58
C ASP A 99 17.04 9.32 30.64
N LEU A 100 15.71 9.24 30.50
CA LEU A 100 14.82 8.55 31.45
C LEU A 100 14.28 7.22 30.90
N ARG A 101 14.82 6.67 29.83
CA ARG A 101 14.35 5.42 29.20
C ARG A 101 14.77 4.15 29.93
N SER A 102 15.82 4.20 30.75
CA SER A 102 16.31 3.04 31.51
C SER A 102 16.72 3.46 32.93
N ARG A 103 16.69 2.47 33.85
CA ARG A 103 17.18 2.71 35.22
C ARG A 103 18.66 3.11 35.24
N ALA A 104 19.47 2.45 34.42
CA ALA A 104 20.91 2.75 34.33
C ALA A 104 21.19 4.20 33.92
N SER A 105 20.46 4.71 32.90
CA SER A 105 20.59 6.11 32.45
C SER A 105 20.07 7.09 33.49
N MET A 106 19.01 6.78 34.20
CA MET A 106 18.48 7.60 35.29
C MET A 106 19.49 7.74 36.45
N VAL A 107 20.16 6.65 36.84
CA VAL A 107 21.19 6.66 37.91
C VAL A 107 22.44 7.40 37.46
N ARG A 108 22.87 7.27 36.20
CA ARG A 108 23.96 8.07 35.63
C ARG A 108 23.61 9.55 35.66
N GLY A 109 22.34 9.90 35.38
CA GLY A 109 21.81 11.27 35.48
C GLY A 109 22.22 12.16 34.29
N GLY A 110 22.00 13.46 34.51
CA GLY A 110 22.32 14.53 33.55
C GLY A 110 23.25 15.59 34.13
N ASN A 111 23.15 16.81 33.62
CA ASN A 111 24.01 17.94 34.05
C ASN A 111 23.96 18.24 35.56
N LEU A 112 22.90 17.89 36.24
CA LEU A 112 22.66 18.16 37.67
C LEU A 112 22.85 16.91 38.56
N GLY A 113 23.38 15.84 38.00
CA GLY A 113 23.60 14.55 38.67
C GLY A 113 22.46 13.54 38.43
N PRO A 114 22.37 12.47 39.25
CA PRO A 114 21.40 11.41 39.15
C PRO A 114 19.95 11.93 39.18
N ALA A 115 19.05 11.32 38.38
CA ALA A 115 17.64 11.65 38.41
C ALA A 115 17.00 11.28 39.73
N PHE A 116 17.42 10.18 40.34
CA PHE A 116 17.00 9.75 41.67
C PHE A 116 18.16 9.06 42.41
N ILE A 117 18.03 8.97 43.73
CA ILE A 117 18.95 8.26 44.63
C ILE A 117 18.22 7.07 45.22
N PRO A 118 18.64 5.80 44.95
CA PRO A 118 17.99 4.63 45.49
C PRO A 118 17.87 4.68 47.04
N GLY A 119 16.68 4.38 47.54
CA GLY A 119 16.34 4.45 48.99
C GLY A 119 16.08 5.85 49.55
N LYS A 120 16.28 6.90 48.73
CA LYS A 120 16.19 8.28 49.23
C LYS A 120 15.28 9.14 48.37
N PRO A 121 13.96 9.02 48.50
CA PRO A 121 13.01 9.75 47.67
C PRO A 121 13.08 11.26 47.86
N GLU A 122 13.29 11.74 49.12
CA GLU A 122 13.35 13.15 49.42
C GLU A 122 14.65 13.82 48.91
N GLU A 123 15.69 13.07 48.63
CA GLU A 123 16.94 13.58 48.04
C GLU A 123 16.90 13.50 46.51
N SER A 124 15.95 12.77 45.93
CA SER A 124 15.83 12.48 44.51
C SER A 124 15.35 13.69 43.71
N LEU A 125 16.22 14.23 42.82
CA LEU A 125 15.97 15.47 42.06
C LEU A 125 14.70 15.40 41.21
N MET A 126 14.43 14.26 40.59
CA MET A 126 13.24 14.03 39.75
C MET A 126 11.94 14.24 40.56
N LEU A 127 11.82 13.63 41.76
CA LEU A 127 10.65 13.78 42.59
C LEU A 127 10.49 15.19 43.13
N LYS A 128 11.59 15.87 43.50
CA LYS A 128 11.57 17.26 43.93
C LYS A 128 10.94 18.16 42.85
N ARG A 129 11.41 18.01 41.59
CA ARG A 129 10.92 18.83 40.47
C ARG A 129 9.48 18.52 40.07
N ILE A 130 9.08 17.22 40.11
CA ILE A 130 7.69 16.84 39.85
C ILE A 130 6.75 17.40 40.89
N ARG A 131 7.08 17.28 42.19
CA ARG A 131 6.25 17.82 43.30
C ARG A 131 6.20 19.34 43.32
N ALA A 132 7.26 20.00 42.87
CA ALA A 132 7.28 21.47 42.75
C ALA A 132 6.54 21.98 41.47
N GLY A 133 6.04 21.10 40.62
CA GLY A 133 5.44 21.48 39.34
C GLY A 133 6.42 22.06 38.31
N GLU A 134 7.72 21.90 38.54
CA GLU A 134 8.76 22.38 37.64
C GLU A 134 8.94 21.49 36.40
N CYS A 135 8.58 20.21 36.49
CA CYS A 135 8.69 19.24 35.43
C CYS A 135 7.44 18.34 35.33
N PRO A 136 6.78 18.30 34.17
CA PRO A 136 7.01 19.11 32.96
C PRO A 136 6.59 20.57 33.14
N PRO A 137 7.33 21.55 32.57
CA PRO A 137 6.95 22.95 32.63
C PRO A 137 5.62 23.20 31.94
N GLN A 138 4.70 23.88 32.57
CA GLN A 138 3.34 24.15 32.09
C GLN A 138 3.29 24.68 30.63
N PRO A 139 4.12 25.65 30.21
CA PRO A 139 4.10 26.15 28.83
C PRO A 139 4.45 25.09 27.78
N ARG A 140 5.20 24.07 28.17
CA ARG A 140 5.64 23.00 27.25
C ARG A 140 4.69 21.80 27.18
N LEU A 141 3.70 21.71 28.05
CA LEU A 141 2.74 20.57 28.04
C LEU A 141 1.98 20.48 26.72
N ILE A 142 1.57 21.62 26.16
CA ILE A 142 0.85 21.70 24.88
C ILE A 142 1.81 21.39 23.73
N GLU A 143 3.00 22.00 23.73
CA GLU A 143 4.02 21.80 22.69
C GLU A 143 4.49 20.33 22.64
N ALA A 144 4.71 19.73 23.78
CA ALA A 144 5.18 18.35 23.89
C ALA A 144 4.04 17.31 23.77
N THR A 145 2.76 17.74 23.84
CA THR A 145 1.60 16.85 23.81
C THR A 145 1.63 15.75 24.89
N VAL A 146 2.12 16.07 26.07
CA VAL A 146 2.15 15.16 27.23
C VAL A 146 1.25 15.68 28.33
N LYS A 147 0.76 14.77 29.19
CA LYS A 147 0.07 15.12 30.45
C LYS A 147 1.08 15.04 31.59
N PRO A 148 0.91 15.85 32.66
CA PRO A 148 1.67 15.69 33.88
C PRO A 148 1.48 14.29 34.46
N MET A 149 2.39 13.85 35.33
CA MET A 149 2.21 12.59 36.08
C MET A 149 0.97 12.70 36.98
N GLU A 150 0.19 11.65 37.04
CA GLU A 150 -0.97 11.54 37.92
C GLU A 150 -0.54 11.20 39.36
N ALA A 151 -1.40 11.49 40.35
CA ALA A 151 -1.04 11.32 41.75
C ALA A 151 -0.64 9.89 42.11
N ASP A 152 -1.33 8.90 41.57
CA ASP A 152 -1.01 7.48 41.77
C ASP A 152 0.31 7.05 41.10
N GLU A 153 0.64 7.65 39.94
CA GLU A 153 1.92 7.46 39.29
C GLU A 153 3.10 7.99 40.10
N ILE A 154 2.92 9.16 40.74
CA ILE A 154 3.91 9.75 41.65
C ILE A 154 4.09 8.87 42.91
N VAL A 155 3.01 8.33 43.45
CA VAL A 155 3.06 7.37 44.56
C VAL A 155 3.83 6.13 44.21
N LYS A 156 3.59 5.52 43.03
CA LYS A 156 4.32 4.34 42.52
C LYS A 156 5.81 4.64 42.35
N LEU A 157 6.15 5.74 41.71
CA LEU A 157 7.54 6.17 41.52
C LEU A 157 8.24 6.40 42.87
N THR A 158 7.58 7.07 43.82
CA THR A 158 8.12 7.29 45.17
C THR A 158 8.39 5.97 45.88
N ARG A 159 7.42 5.03 45.88
CA ARG A 159 7.55 3.72 46.50
C ARG A 159 8.68 2.91 45.87
N TRP A 160 8.82 2.88 44.56
CA TRP A 160 9.91 2.21 43.85
C TRP A 160 11.28 2.75 44.30
N ILE A 161 11.44 4.08 44.43
CA ILE A 161 12.68 4.70 44.90
C ILE A 161 12.96 4.29 46.36
N VAL A 162 11.92 4.32 47.23
CA VAL A 162 12.03 3.87 48.65
C VAL A 162 12.54 2.44 48.76
N LEU A 163 12.05 1.55 47.92
CA LEU A 163 12.48 0.15 47.85
C LEU A 163 13.92 -0.06 47.31
N GLY A 164 14.67 1.01 47.04
CA GLY A 164 16.02 0.96 46.47
C GLY A 164 16.04 0.94 44.94
N ALA A 165 14.89 1.23 44.32
CA ALA A 165 14.71 1.17 42.89
C ALA A 165 15.10 -0.19 42.27
N PRO A 166 14.48 -1.29 42.71
CA PRO A 166 14.84 -2.64 42.30
C PRO A 166 14.72 -2.79 40.77
N GLU A 167 15.67 -3.57 40.22
CA GLU A 167 15.73 -3.89 38.79
C GLU A 167 15.69 -5.42 38.66
N VAL A 168 14.81 -5.91 37.82
CA VAL A 168 14.68 -7.33 37.47
C VAL A 168 15.06 -7.47 36.02
N LEU A 169 16.03 -8.32 35.76
CA LEU A 169 16.26 -8.82 34.41
C LEU A 169 15.20 -9.90 34.18
N GLU A 170 14.06 -9.49 33.62
CA GLU A 170 13.18 -10.49 33.04
C GLU A 170 13.91 -11.10 31.85
N GLU A 171 13.97 -12.42 31.80
CA GLU A 171 14.44 -13.11 30.61
C GLU A 171 13.59 -12.61 29.45
N PRO A 172 14.20 -12.09 28.38
CA PRO A 172 13.43 -11.63 27.22
C PRO A 172 12.61 -12.82 26.75
N ASP A 173 11.36 -12.59 26.39
CA ASP A 173 10.48 -13.55 25.73
C ASP A 173 11.12 -13.91 24.37
N VAL A 174 12.04 -14.89 24.41
CA VAL A 174 13.00 -15.15 23.34
C VAL A 174 12.27 -15.70 22.13
N ALA A 175 12.22 -14.89 21.07
CA ALA A 175 11.86 -15.35 19.77
C ALA A 175 12.96 -16.27 19.23
N GLY A 176 12.73 -17.57 19.22
CA GLY A 176 13.44 -18.36 18.26
C GLY A 176 14.29 -19.54 18.69
N SER A 177 14.58 -19.75 19.97
CA SER A 177 15.35 -20.98 20.37
C SER A 177 14.56 -21.97 21.19
N LEU A 178 13.44 -21.57 21.78
CA LEU A 178 12.58 -22.43 22.55
C LEU A 178 11.20 -22.55 21.91
N ALA A 179 10.64 -23.78 21.96
CA ALA A 179 9.28 -24.02 21.47
C ALA A 179 8.28 -23.15 22.24
N ASP A 180 7.56 -22.30 21.53
CA ASP A 180 6.52 -21.47 22.11
C ASP A 180 5.36 -22.33 22.62
N LYS A 181 5.08 -22.26 23.91
CA LYS A 181 3.99 -23.04 24.55
C LYS A 181 2.60 -22.71 24.04
N LEU A 182 2.41 -21.55 23.41
CA LEU A 182 1.14 -21.11 22.82
C LEU A 182 0.97 -21.59 21.38
N ILE A 183 2.00 -22.17 20.77
CA ILE A 183 1.99 -22.69 19.40
C ILE A 183 2.19 -24.19 19.46
N ARG A 184 1.15 -24.94 19.14
CA ARG A 184 1.18 -26.39 19.15
C ARG A 184 1.89 -26.92 17.90
N LYS A 185 2.37 -28.16 17.94
CA LYS A 185 2.98 -28.81 16.79
C LYS A 185 2.03 -28.87 15.59
N GLU A 186 0.76 -29.20 15.83
CA GLU A 186 -0.27 -29.28 14.80
C GLU A 186 -0.54 -27.93 14.11
N ASP A 187 -0.32 -26.83 14.81
CA ASP A 187 -0.46 -25.49 14.23
C ASP A 187 0.61 -25.22 13.15
N ARG A 188 1.81 -25.76 13.34
CA ARG A 188 2.93 -25.64 12.38
C ARG A 188 2.76 -26.54 11.15
N GLU A 189 1.93 -27.58 11.23
CA GLU A 189 1.65 -28.50 10.14
C GLU A 189 0.64 -27.94 9.12
N PHE A 190 0.04 -26.79 9.41
CA PHE A 190 -0.86 -26.15 8.46
C PHE A 190 -0.11 -25.78 7.16
N TRP A 191 -0.76 -26.00 6.03
CA TRP A 191 -0.12 -25.95 4.70
C TRP A 191 0.70 -24.67 4.44
N SER A 192 0.22 -23.50 4.88
CA SER A 192 0.89 -22.22 4.63
C SER A 192 2.02 -21.91 5.59
N PHE A 193 2.09 -22.59 6.74
CA PHE A 193 3.15 -22.35 7.73
C PHE A 193 4.36 -23.26 7.55
N ARG A 194 4.27 -24.22 6.64
CA ARG A 194 5.40 -25.09 6.24
C ARG A 194 6.10 -24.52 5.01
N PRO A 195 7.43 -24.70 4.89
CA PRO A 195 8.15 -24.36 3.65
C PRO A 195 7.50 -24.99 2.42
N PRO A 196 7.59 -24.33 1.22
CA PRO A 196 7.09 -24.91 -0.02
C PRO A 196 7.71 -26.30 -0.28
N GLN A 197 6.85 -27.31 -0.47
CA GLN A 197 7.29 -28.69 -0.61
C GLN A 197 7.79 -28.97 -2.04
N PRO A 198 8.81 -29.85 -2.21
CA PRO A 198 9.20 -30.31 -3.53
C PRO A 198 8.05 -31.11 -4.16
N THR A 199 7.59 -30.66 -5.32
CA THR A 199 6.51 -31.29 -6.04
C THR A 199 7.01 -31.85 -7.38
N LYS A 200 6.57 -33.05 -7.74
CA LYS A 200 6.86 -33.62 -9.06
C LYS A 200 5.85 -33.12 -10.08
N ILE A 201 6.35 -32.78 -11.27
CA ILE A 201 5.47 -32.43 -12.38
C ILE A 201 4.64 -33.66 -12.73
N PRO A 202 3.29 -33.59 -12.72
CA PRO A 202 2.45 -34.75 -12.97
C PRO A 202 2.57 -35.19 -14.44
N PRO A 203 2.62 -36.52 -14.71
CA PRO A 203 2.45 -37.04 -16.05
C PRO A 203 0.98 -36.88 -16.48
N VAL A 204 0.75 -36.26 -17.63
CA VAL A 204 -0.60 -36.06 -18.19
C VAL A 204 -0.71 -36.57 -19.59
N THR A 205 -1.90 -37.02 -19.99
CA THR A 205 -2.23 -37.49 -21.33
C THR A 205 -3.54 -36.80 -21.76
N PRO A 206 -3.58 -36.19 -22.96
CA PRO A 206 -2.54 -36.14 -23.99
C PRO A 206 -1.43 -35.12 -23.68
N SER A 207 -0.18 -35.45 -23.99
CA SER A 207 1.00 -34.62 -23.71
C SER A 207 1.18 -33.44 -24.67
N ASP A 208 0.52 -33.47 -25.83
CA ASP A 208 0.51 -32.38 -26.82
C ASP A 208 -0.14 -31.07 -26.35
N ARG A 209 -0.94 -31.14 -25.25
CA ARG A 209 -1.54 -29.97 -24.59
C ARG A 209 -0.63 -29.36 -23.50
N VAL A 210 0.55 -29.93 -23.28
CA VAL A 210 1.51 -29.45 -22.26
C VAL A 210 2.63 -28.69 -22.97
N HIS A 211 2.68 -27.37 -22.75
CA HIS A 211 3.81 -26.56 -23.23
C HIS A 211 4.86 -26.38 -22.12
N ASN A 212 4.41 -26.20 -20.86
CA ASN A 212 5.30 -26.10 -19.71
C ASN A 212 4.67 -26.77 -18.46
N PRO A 213 5.40 -26.87 -17.33
CA PRO A 213 4.90 -27.52 -16.12
C PRO A 213 3.55 -27.03 -15.59
N ILE A 214 3.21 -25.74 -15.77
CA ILE A 214 1.91 -25.17 -15.34
C ILE A 214 0.77 -25.96 -15.97
N ASP A 215 0.86 -26.24 -17.27
CA ASP A 215 -0.18 -26.95 -18.00
C ASP A 215 -0.41 -28.35 -17.44
N ALA A 216 0.67 -29.04 -17.04
CA ALA A 216 0.58 -30.38 -16.48
C ALA A 216 -0.22 -30.41 -15.17
N PHE A 217 0.03 -29.44 -14.26
CA PHE A 217 -0.72 -29.34 -13.00
C PHE A 217 -2.19 -28.98 -13.22
N VAL A 218 -2.47 -28.04 -14.15
CA VAL A 218 -3.84 -27.62 -14.46
C VAL A 218 -4.61 -28.74 -15.15
N LEU A 219 -4.02 -29.40 -16.15
CA LEU A 219 -4.64 -30.52 -16.85
C LEU A 219 -4.92 -31.71 -15.92
N GLN A 220 -4.04 -32.00 -14.96
CA GLN A 220 -4.30 -33.04 -13.95
C GLN A 220 -5.59 -32.73 -13.18
N LYS A 221 -5.78 -31.49 -12.72
CA LYS A 221 -6.97 -31.08 -11.98
C LYS A 221 -8.23 -31.05 -12.86
N LEU A 222 -8.12 -30.66 -14.11
CA LEU A 222 -9.22 -30.70 -15.06
C LEU A 222 -9.66 -32.14 -15.34
N ALA A 223 -8.69 -33.06 -15.53
CA ALA A 223 -8.96 -34.48 -15.77
C ALA A 223 -9.72 -35.14 -14.61
N GLU A 224 -9.53 -34.73 -13.35
CA GLU A 224 -10.31 -35.21 -12.19
C GLU A 224 -11.83 -34.95 -12.36
N LYS A 225 -12.22 -34.03 -13.25
CA LYS A 225 -13.62 -33.66 -13.55
C LYS A 225 -14.01 -33.93 -15.01
N ASP A 226 -13.21 -34.71 -15.76
CA ASP A 226 -13.36 -34.90 -17.21
C ASP A 226 -13.48 -33.57 -17.98
N LEU A 227 -12.73 -32.59 -17.59
CA LEU A 227 -12.59 -31.30 -18.26
C LEU A 227 -11.23 -31.23 -18.97
N SER A 228 -11.13 -30.30 -19.92
CA SER A 228 -9.88 -29.97 -20.63
C SER A 228 -9.76 -28.47 -20.78
N LEU A 229 -8.57 -28.00 -21.18
CA LEU A 229 -8.37 -26.60 -21.56
C LEU A 229 -9.21 -26.24 -22.79
N SER A 230 -9.74 -25.04 -22.83
CA SER A 230 -10.33 -24.43 -24.01
C SER A 230 -9.33 -24.41 -25.16
N PRO A 231 -9.77 -24.30 -26.44
CA PRO A 231 -8.87 -24.09 -27.57
C PRO A 231 -7.94 -22.88 -27.36
N GLU A 232 -6.84 -22.84 -28.08
CA GLU A 232 -5.98 -21.67 -28.10
C GLU A 232 -6.75 -20.46 -28.65
N ALA A 233 -6.58 -19.29 -28.02
CA ALA A 233 -7.11 -18.03 -28.51
C ALA A 233 -6.46 -17.61 -29.84
N ASP A 234 -7.18 -16.84 -30.66
CA ASP A 234 -6.62 -16.31 -31.88
C ASP A 234 -5.48 -15.29 -31.62
N ARG A 235 -4.70 -15.00 -32.66
CA ARG A 235 -3.51 -14.16 -32.53
C ARG A 235 -3.81 -12.72 -32.18
N PHE A 236 -4.98 -12.17 -32.55
CA PHE A 236 -5.36 -10.81 -32.16
C PHE A 236 -5.68 -10.75 -30.68
N THR A 237 -6.42 -11.73 -30.19
CA THR A 237 -6.74 -11.91 -28.77
C THR A 237 -5.48 -12.04 -27.94
N LEU A 238 -4.54 -12.94 -28.32
CA LEU A 238 -3.28 -13.12 -27.62
C LEU A 238 -2.41 -11.85 -27.61
N LEU A 239 -2.35 -11.13 -28.73
CA LEU A 239 -1.62 -9.86 -28.83
C LEU A 239 -2.19 -8.82 -27.86
N ARG A 240 -3.52 -8.60 -27.91
CA ARG A 240 -4.21 -7.62 -27.07
C ARG A 240 -4.06 -7.96 -25.60
N ARG A 241 -4.34 -9.21 -25.22
CA ARG A 241 -4.23 -9.71 -23.84
C ARG A 241 -2.82 -9.50 -23.29
N ALA A 242 -1.80 -9.98 -23.98
CA ALA A 242 -0.41 -9.91 -23.54
C ALA A 242 0.08 -8.45 -23.42
N THR A 243 -0.33 -7.58 -24.36
CA THR A 243 0.09 -6.17 -24.35
C THR A 243 -0.54 -5.43 -23.18
N PHE A 244 -1.83 -5.61 -22.94
CA PHE A 244 -2.50 -5.00 -21.78
C PHE A 244 -1.97 -5.54 -20.44
N ASP A 245 -1.76 -6.84 -20.32
CA ASP A 245 -1.26 -7.45 -19.09
C ASP A 245 0.13 -6.93 -18.71
N LEU A 246 1.02 -6.75 -19.70
CA LEU A 246 2.39 -6.33 -19.43
C LEU A 246 2.61 -4.82 -19.49
N THR A 247 1.81 -4.07 -20.26
CA THR A 247 2.05 -2.64 -20.47
C THR A 247 0.90 -1.74 -20.05
N GLY A 248 -0.32 -2.27 -19.91
CA GLY A 248 -1.54 -1.52 -19.59
C GLY A 248 -2.01 -0.59 -20.71
N LEU A 249 -1.57 -0.82 -21.95
CA LEU A 249 -1.91 -0.02 -23.14
C LEU A 249 -2.26 -0.94 -24.32
N PRO A 250 -3.00 -0.42 -25.32
CA PRO A 250 -3.18 -1.15 -26.58
C PRO A 250 -1.85 -1.35 -27.32
N PRO A 251 -1.73 -2.41 -28.13
CA PRO A 251 -0.53 -2.64 -28.95
C PRO A 251 -0.34 -1.53 -29.98
N GLU A 252 0.92 -1.21 -30.29
CA GLU A 252 1.26 -0.33 -31.41
C GLU A 252 1.04 -1.04 -32.74
N ALA A 253 0.64 -0.30 -33.77
CA ALA A 253 0.33 -0.86 -35.08
C ALA A 253 1.52 -1.64 -35.69
N SER A 254 2.75 -1.09 -35.58
CA SER A 254 3.98 -1.74 -36.06
C SER A 254 4.31 -3.03 -35.32
N GLU A 255 4.08 -3.05 -34.00
CA GLU A 255 4.28 -4.23 -33.17
C GLU A 255 3.27 -5.31 -33.48
N ALA A 256 2.01 -4.91 -33.68
CA ALA A 256 0.93 -5.80 -34.08
C ALA A 256 1.23 -6.45 -35.44
N GLU A 257 1.61 -5.65 -36.45
CA GLU A 257 1.98 -6.16 -37.79
C GLU A 257 3.15 -7.15 -37.70
N THR A 258 4.19 -6.81 -36.94
CA THR A 258 5.36 -7.69 -36.74
C THR A 258 4.94 -9.05 -36.19
N PHE A 259 4.13 -9.06 -35.13
CA PHE A 259 3.69 -10.32 -34.50
C PHE A 259 2.73 -11.10 -35.41
N LEU A 260 1.75 -10.43 -36.04
CA LEU A 260 0.72 -11.12 -36.85
C LEU A 260 1.25 -11.71 -38.14
N THR A 261 2.31 -11.14 -38.72
CA THR A 261 2.99 -11.66 -39.93
C THR A 261 4.02 -12.72 -39.64
N ASP A 262 4.58 -12.76 -38.43
CA ASP A 262 5.55 -13.76 -38.00
C ASP A 262 4.88 -15.13 -37.76
N LYS A 263 5.11 -16.09 -38.62
CA LYS A 263 4.55 -17.46 -38.57
C LYS A 263 5.46 -18.47 -37.88
N SER A 264 6.58 -18.04 -37.31
CA SER A 264 7.49 -18.94 -36.62
C SER A 264 6.89 -19.48 -35.31
N PRO A 265 7.26 -20.70 -34.88
CA PRO A 265 6.69 -21.29 -33.64
C PRO A 265 6.93 -20.48 -32.36
N ASP A 266 8.01 -19.72 -32.31
CA ASP A 266 8.43 -18.91 -31.18
C ASP A 266 7.99 -17.42 -31.28
N ALA A 267 7.17 -17.06 -32.29
CA ALA A 267 6.66 -15.69 -32.47
C ALA A 267 6.00 -15.13 -31.22
N TYR A 268 5.20 -15.94 -30.51
CA TYR A 268 4.53 -15.52 -29.28
C TYR A 268 5.51 -15.31 -28.11
N VAL A 269 6.51 -16.19 -28.00
CA VAL A 269 7.56 -16.04 -26.96
C VAL A 269 8.35 -14.74 -27.18
N ARG A 270 8.71 -14.43 -28.45
CA ARG A 270 9.37 -13.14 -28.78
C ARG A 270 8.49 -11.93 -28.47
N LEU A 271 7.17 -12.04 -28.67
CA LEU A 271 6.24 -10.99 -28.27
C LEU A 271 6.32 -10.73 -26.76
N ILE A 272 6.25 -11.79 -25.94
CA ILE A 272 6.35 -11.68 -24.48
C ILE A 272 7.69 -11.07 -24.06
N ASP A 273 8.81 -11.57 -24.61
CA ASP A 273 10.16 -11.09 -24.28
C ASP A 273 10.33 -9.59 -24.62
N ARG A 274 9.77 -9.14 -25.75
CA ARG A 274 9.77 -7.72 -26.15
C ARG A 274 8.92 -6.87 -25.19
N LEU A 275 7.72 -7.33 -24.81
CA LEU A 275 6.84 -6.61 -23.90
C LEU A 275 7.46 -6.50 -22.49
N LEU A 276 8.12 -7.56 -22.02
CA LEU A 276 8.87 -7.55 -20.74
C LEU A 276 10.08 -6.60 -20.76
N SER A 277 10.64 -6.35 -21.95
CA SER A 277 11.74 -5.39 -22.15
C SER A 277 11.25 -3.94 -22.31
N SER A 278 9.95 -3.75 -22.49
CA SER A 278 9.36 -2.41 -22.65
C SER A 278 9.43 -1.63 -21.34
N PRO A 279 9.83 -0.35 -21.36
CA PRO A 279 9.79 0.49 -20.16
C PRO A 279 8.37 0.73 -19.62
N ARG A 280 7.32 0.46 -20.39
CA ARG A 280 5.92 0.49 -19.98
C ARG A 280 5.57 -0.67 -19.04
N TYR A 281 6.35 -1.75 -19.04
CA TYR A 281 6.20 -2.86 -18.10
C TYR A 281 6.30 -2.41 -16.64
N GLY A 282 7.34 -1.67 -16.30
CA GLY A 282 7.50 -1.18 -14.92
C GLY A 282 6.41 -0.18 -14.50
N GLU A 283 5.85 0.59 -15.45
CA GLU A 283 4.72 1.49 -15.17
C GLU A 283 3.45 0.68 -14.83
N ARG A 284 3.20 -0.43 -15.53
CA ARG A 284 2.06 -1.32 -15.27
C ARG A 284 2.26 -2.13 -13.98
N TRP A 285 3.33 -2.88 -13.88
CA TRP A 285 3.56 -3.78 -12.76
C TRP A 285 4.01 -3.08 -11.49
N GLY A 286 4.71 -1.95 -11.64
CA GLY A 286 4.96 -1.03 -10.53
C GLY A 286 3.67 -0.50 -9.93
N ARG A 287 2.63 -0.20 -10.76
CA ARG A 287 1.31 0.23 -10.24
C ARG A 287 0.68 -0.83 -9.33
N HIS A 288 0.76 -2.11 -9.67
CA HIS A 288 0.25 -3.19 -8.81
C HIS A 288 1.00 -3.25 -7.47
N TRP A 289 2.32 -3.02 -7.46
CA TRP A 289 3.05 -2.93 -6.21
C TRP A 289 2.71 -1.67 -5.40
N LEU A 290 2.46 -0.55 -6.06
CA LEU A 290 2.02 0.68 -5.40
C LEU A 290 0.66 0.52 -4.69
N ASP A 291 -0.22 -0.36 -5.20
CA ASP A 291 -1.45 -0.76 -4.49
C ASP A 291 -1.15 -1.53 -3.20
N VAL A 292 -0.21 -2.49 -3.25
CA VAL A 292 0.25 -3.25 -2.07
C VAL A 292 0.86 -2.32 -1.03
N ALA A 293 1.66 -1.34 -1.46
CA ALA A 293 2.28 -0.35 -0.58
C ALA A 293 1.28 0.67 -0.02
N GLY A 294 0.11 0.83 -0.65
CA GLY A 294 -0.86 1.87 -0.30
C GLY A 294 -0.41 3.27 -0.70
N TYR A 295 0.26 3.39 -1.87
CA TYR A 295 0.82 4.65 -2.37
C TYR A 295 -0.23 5.76 -2.48
N ALA A 296 0.12 6.94 -1.97
CA ALA A 296 -0.59 8.18 -2.21
C ALA A 296 0.34 9.38 -2.06
N ASP A 297 0.05 10.46 -2.79
CA ASP A 297 0.76 11.73 -2.73
C ASP A 297 0.28 12.63 -1.57
N CYS A 298 -0.51 12.08 -0.64
CA CYS A 298 -1.00 12.80 0.54
C CYS A 298 -1.10 11.89 1.77
N GLU A 299 -1.08 12.48 2.97
CA GLU A 299 -1.20 11.75 4.26
C GLU A 299 -2.60 11.18 4.50
N GLY A 300 -3.65 11.88 4.14
CA GLY A 300 -5.00 11.38 3.85
C GLY A 300 -5.89 10.86 4.98
N ARG A 301 -5.48 10.86 6.24
CA ARG A 301 -6.33 10.32 7.34
C ARG A 301 -7.33 11.31 7.92
N ARG A 302 -7.18 12.61 7.65
CA ARG A 302 -8.05 13.71 8.09
C ARG A 302 -8.66 14.42 6.90
N GLU A 303 -9.51 15.41 7.14
CA GLU A 303 -10.18 16.15 6.05
C GLU A 303 -9.22 16.89 5.13
N GLN A 304 -8.03 17.26 5.61
CA GLN A 304 -7.04 17.97 4.82
C GLN A 304 -6.12 16.99 4.05
N HIS A 305 -5.88 17.31 2.80
CA HIS A 305 -4.89 16.61 1.96
C HIS A 305 -3.49 17.19 2.19
N LEU A 306 -2.85 16.85 3.32
CA LEU A 306 -1.46 17.24 3.50
C LEU A 306 -0.60 16.53 2.43
N PRO A 307 0.10 17.27 1.55
CA PRO A 307 0.87 16.65 0.47
C PRO A 307 2.12 15.94 1.00
N ARG A 308 2.52 14.88 0.29
CA ARG A 308 3.81 14.20 0.41
C ARG A 308 4.70 14.61 -0.78
N PRO A 309 5.44 15.71 -0.69
CA PRO A 309 6.06 16.35 -1.85
C PRO A 309 7.10 15.47 -2.56
N PHE A 310 7.62 14.43 -1.91
CA PHE A 310 8.64 13.53 -2.44
C PHE A 310 8.19 12.08 -2.58
N ALA A 311 6.89 11.78 -2.42
CA ALA A 311 6.36 10.41 -2.58
C ALA A 311 6.61 9.86 -3.99
N TRP A 312 6.60 10.71 -5.01
CA TRP A 312 6.87 10.34 -6.40
C TRP A 312 8.22 9.64 -6.59
N ARG A 313 9.25 9.92 -5.75
CA ARG A 313 10.55 9.24 -5.82
C ARG A 313 10.43 7.75 -5.51
N TYR A 314 9.57 7.39 -4.55
CA TYR A 314 9.28 5.98 -4.27
C TYR A 314 8.55 5.30 -5.44
N ARG A 315 7.56 5.95 -6.05
CA ARG A 315 6.91 5.45 -7.27
C ARG A 315 7.94 5.21 -8.38
N ASP A 316 8.80 6.18 -8.61
CA ASP A 316 9.82 6.11 -9.67
C ASP A 316 10.85 5.01 -9.39
N TYR A 317 11.25 4.83 -8.12
CA TYR A 317 12.08 3.71 -7.67
C TYR A 317 11.40 2.35 -7.97
N VAL A 318 10.12 2.21 -7.64
CA VAL A 318 9.37 0.98 -7.90
C VAL A 318 9.33 0.69 -9.40
N ILE A 319 8.99 1.67 -10.24
CA ILE A 319 8.94 1.51 -11.71
C ILE A 319 10.30 1.07 -12.26
N ARG A 320 11.41 1.69 -11.83
CA ARG A 320 12.76 1.29 -12.24
C ARG A 320 13.08 -0.13 -11.80
N SER A 321 12.80 -0.48 -10.54
CA SER A 321 13.07 -1.82 -9.99
C SER A 321 12.37 -2.92 -10.78
N PHE A 322 11.11 -2.72 -11.19
CA PHE A 322 10.40 -3.66 -12.06
C PHE A 322 10.99 -3.72 -13.47
N ASN A 323 11.33 -2.56 -14.07
CA ASN A 323 11.95 -2.54 -15.40
C ASN A 323 13.30 -3.26 -15.45
N ASP A 324 14.09 -3.12 -14.39
CA ASP A 324 15.41 -3.73 -14.25
C ASP A 324 15.35 -5.20 -13.79
N ASP A 325 14.13 -5.74 -13.57
CA ASP A 325 13.90 -7.07 -13.01
C ASP A 325 14.70 -7.29 -11.72
N LYS A 326 14.71 -6.26 -10.83
CA LYS A 326 15.40 -6.36 -9.54
C LYS A 326 14.91 -7.61 -8.81
N PRO A 327 15.81 -8.50 -8.35
CA PRO A 327 15.42 -9.69 -7.59
C PRO A 327 14.48 -9.33 -6.43
N TYR A 328 13.37 -10.04 -6.29
CA TYR A 328 12.33 -9.68 -5.33
C TYR A 328 12.81 -9.72 -3.87
N ASP A 329 13.72 -10.61 -3.53
CA ASP A 329 14.39 -10.65 -2.23
C ASP A 329 15.20 -9.36 -1.99
N ARG A 330 15.98 -8.89 -2.97
CA ARG A 330 16.71 -7.63 -2.89
C ARG A 330 15.76 -6.43 -2.81
N PHE A 331 14.66 -6.44 -3.57
CA PHE A 331 13.63 -5.42 -3.55
C PHE A 331 12.97 -5.29 -2.17
N LEU A 332 12.69 -6.42 -1.50
CA LEU A 332 12.18 -6.43 -0.13
C LEU A 332 13.21 -5.94 0.89
N LEU A 333 14.47 -6.37 0.78
CA LEU A 333 15.57 -5.90 1.63
C LEU A 333 15.67 -4.38 1.60
N GLU A 334 15.65 -3.78 0.42
CA GLU A 334 15.71 -2.33 0.24
C GLU A 334 14.50 -1.62 0.87
N GLN A 335 13.29 -2.14 0.69
CA GLN A 335 12.07 -1.53 1.22
C GLN A 335 11.93 -1.64 2.75
N LEU A 336 12.45 -2.68 3.35
CA LEU A 336 12.34 -2.89 4.79
C LEU A 336 13.51 -2.29 5.57
N ALA A 337 14.70 -2.28 4.99
CA ALA A 337 15.94 -1.93 5.67
C ALA A 337 16.99 -1.25 4.76
N GLY A 338 16.55 -0.49 3.77
CA GLY A 338 17.47 0.14 2.81
C GLY A 338 18.50 1.08 3.44
N ASP A 339 18.11 1.80 4.49
CA ASP A 339 19.01 2.63 5.30
C ASP A 339 20.03 1.81 6.10
N GLU A 340 19.79 0.53 6.34
CA GLU A 340 20.71 -0.41 7.00
C GLU A 340 21.58 -1.19 5.99
N LEU A 341 21.50 -0.85 4.69
CA LEU A 341 22.31 -1.48 3.63
C LEU A 341 23.52 -0.66 3.22
N ALA A 342 23.57 0.63 3.56
CA ALA A 342 24.67 1.53 3.26
C ALA A 342 24.75 2.67 4.28
N ASP A 343 25.96 3.03 4.69
CA ASP A 343 26.22 4.18 5.55
C ASP A 343 26.10 5.49 4.74
N SER A 344 24.87 6.01 4.67
CA SER A 344 24.60 7.25 3.94
C SER A 344 25.06 8.51 4.68
N GLU A 345 25.22 8.45 5.99
CA GLU A 345 25.67 9.58 6.82
C GLU A 345 27.15 9.91 6.57
N HIS A 346 28.00 8.88 6.39
CA HIS A 346 29.44 9.03 6.20
C HIS A 346 29.87 8.80 4.75
N ALA A 347 28.94 8.58 3.82
CA ALA A 347 29.25 8.39 2.41
C ALA A 347 29.86 9.66 1.80
N THR A 348 31.00 9.53 1.14
CA THR A 348 31.65 10.63 0.41
C THR A 348 30.87 11.08 -0.82
N GLU A 349 30.07 10.17 -1.37
CA GLU A 349 29.20 10.40 -2.52
C GLU A 349 27.88 9.65 -2.33
N ILE A 350 26.76 10.33 -2.55
CA ILE A 350 25.45 9.68 -2.62
C ILE A 350 25.24 9.21 -4.06
N THR A 351 25.43 7.91 -4.24
CA THR A 351 25.17 7.23 -5.52
C THR A 351 23.65 6.97 -5.70
N GLN A 352 23.24 6.61 -6.93
CA GLN A 352 21.84 6.20 -7.20
C GLN A 352 21.43 4.99 -6.34
N GLN A 353 22.34 4.04 -6.08
CA GLN A 353 22.04 2.88 -5.24
C GLN A 353 21.79 3.28 -3.77
N ILE A 354 22.55 4.23 -3.22
CA ILE A 354 22.34 4.73 -1.85
C ILE A 354 21.01 5.49 -1.78
N GLU A 355 20.72 6.36 -2.74
CA GLU A 355 19.43 7.05 -2.82
C GLU A 355 18.28 6.04 -2.95
N ASP A 356 18.38 5.06 -3.84
CA ASP A 356 17.36 4.04 -4.05
C ASP A 356 17.12 3.21 -2.79
N ASN A 357 18.15 2.82 -2.07
CA ASN A 357 18.04 2.12 -0.79
C ASN A 357 17.22 2.94 0.23
N LEU A 358 17.52 4.23 0.36
CA LEU A 358 16.80 5.11 1.29
C LEU A 358 15.35 5.36 0.84
N VAL A 359 15.15 5.68 -0.45
CA VAL A 359 13.82 5.92 -1.03
C VAL A 359 12.92 4.69 -0.91
N ALA A 360 13.48 3.48 -1.06
CA ALA A 360 12.75 2.23 -0.91
C ALA A 360 12.06 2.10 0.45
N THR A 361 12.68 2.56 1.53
CA THR A 361 12.11 2.50 2.90
C THR A 361 10.84 3.33 3.07
N ALA A 362 10.52 4.21 2.11
CA ALA A 362 9.22 4.90 2.07
C ALA A 362 8.03 3.95 1.98
N PHE A 363 8.21 2.68 1.54
CA PHE A 363 7.21 1.62 1.62
C PHE A 363 6.49 1.59 2.97
N LEU A 364 7.26 1.62 4.06
CA LEU A 364 6.73 1.59 5.43
C LEU A 364 6.01 2.88 5.85
N ARG A 365 6.10 3.95 5.04
CA ARG A 365 5.48 5.26 5.29
C ARG A 365 4.31 5.56 4.36
N MET A 366 3.91 4.61 3.50
CA MET A 366 2.82 4.84 2.54
C MET A 366 1.44 4.82 3.18
N SER A 367 1.25 4.16 4.31
CA SER A 367 -0.03 4.17 5.04
C SER A 367 -0.49 5.58 5.41
N PRO A 368 -1.81 5.80 5.62
CA PRO A 368 -2.34 7.09 6.09
C PRO A 368 -1.71 7.49 7.43
N ASP A 369 -1.19 8.71 7.53
CA ASP A 369 -0.53 9.21 8.75
C ASP A 369 -1.31 10.38 9.39
N PRO A 370 -1.96 10.17 10.56
CA PRO A 370 -2.65 11.23 11.28
C PRO A 370 -1.72 12.11 12.12
N THR A 371 -0.44 11.75 12.26
CA THR A 371 0.52 12.39 13.19
C THR A 371 1.19 13.63 12.61
N TRP A 372 0.70 14.14 11.49
CA TRP A 372 1.20 15.35 10.85
C TRP A 372 0.87 16.63 11.63
N ALA A 373 -0.17 16.62 12.46
CA ALA A 373 -0.55 17.79 13.25
C ALA A 373 -0.03 17.68 14.70
N ASN A 374 0.48 18.77 15.25
CA ASN A 374 0.98 18.81 16.63
C ASN A 374 -0.08 18.41 17.67
N LEU A 375 -1.37 18.70 17.39
CA LEU A 375 -2.50 18.35 18.26
C LEU A 375 -2.87 16.85 18.23
N THR A 376 -2.26 16.06 17.38
CA THR A 376 -2.67 14.67 17.10
C THR A 376 -1.53 13.68 17.09
N GLY A 377 -0.30 14.12 17.35
CA GLY A 377 0.86 13.25 17.48
C GLY A 377 0.91 12.51 18.83
N PHE A 378 -0.25 12.04 19.33
CA PHE A 378 -0.30 11.24 20.55
C PHE A 378 0.14 9.80 20.32
N VAL A 379 0.53 9.12 21.39
CA VAL A 379 0.93 7.70 21.35
C VAL A 379 -0.09 6.81 20.62
N PRO A 380 -1.43 6.93 20.84
CA PRO A 380 -2.40 6.13 20.07
C PRO A 380 -2.31 6.32 18.55
N ASP A 381 -2.17 7.55 18.07
CA ASP A 381 -2.08 7.83 16.62
C ASP A 381 -0.79 7.24 16.02
N ARG A 382 0.32 7.31 16.77
CA ARG A 382 1.61 6.73 16.39
C ARG A 382 1.55 5.21 16.32
N LEU A 383 0.95 4.58 17.34
CA LEU A 383 0.71 3.13 17.36
C LEU A 383 -0.22 2.68 16.23
N GLU A 384 -1.11 3.53 15.76
CA GLU A 384 -1.96 3.22 14.61
C GLU A 384 -1.17 3.25 13.29
N VAL A 385 -0.25 4.21 13.10
CA VAL A 385 0.66 4.22 11.94
C VAL A 385 1.53 2.95 11.91
N MET A 386 2.07 2.55 13.07
CA MET A 386 2.86 1.32 13.20
C MET A 386 2.00 0.09 12.92
N ALA A 387 0.75 0.06 13.40
CA ALA A 387 -0.18 -1.04 13.15
C ALA A 387 -0.54 -1.16 11.67
N ASP A 388 -0.76 -0.05 10.97
CA ASP A 388 -1.02 -0.04 9.53
C ASP A 388 0.22 -0.51 8.75
N ALA A 389 1.44 -0.11 9.14
CA ALA A 389 2.67 -0.60 8.50
C ALA A 389 2.86 -2.12 8.68
N ILE A 390 2.57 -2.65 9.88
CA ILE A 390 2.60 -4.10 10.16
C ILE A 390 1.50 -4.83 9.36
N ASP A 391 0.32 -4.23 9.22
CA ASP A 391 -0.80 -4.82 8.47
C ASP A 391 -0.50 -4.88 6.96
N VAL A 392 0.06 -3.81 6.40
CA VAL A 392 0.52 -3.76 5.00
C VAL A 392 1.59 -4.82 4.73
N LEU A 393 2.57 -4.93 5.62
CA LEU A 393 3.63 -5.94 5.52
C LEU A 393 3.06 -7.36 5.69
N GLY A 394 2.25 -7.58 6.72
CA GLY A 394 1.65 -8.87 7.03
C GLY A 394 0.79 -9.37 5.87
N SER A 395 -0.18 -8.59 5.45
CA SER A 395 -1.09 -8.97 4.38
C SER A 395 -0.45 -8.93 3.00
N GLY A 396 0.42 -7.92 2.75
CA GLY A 396 1.03 -7.69 1.44
C GLY A 396 2.22 -8.61 1.13
N VAL A 397 3.02 -8.99 2.11
CA VAL A 397 4.26 -9.79 1.91
C VAL A 397 4.14 -11.20 2.50
N MET A 398 3.51 -11.32 3.67
CA MET A 398 3.40 -12.59 4.38
C MET A 398 2.05 -13.29 4.16
N GLY A 399 1.04 -12.62 3.60
CA GLY A 399 -0.30 -13.18 3.47
C GLY A 399 -0.93 -13.52 4.83
N LEU A 400 -0.64 -12.76 5.88
CA LEU A 400 -1.17 -12.96 7.23
C LEU A 400 -1.74 -11.66 7.79
N THR A 401 -2.77 -11.78 8.61
CA THR A 401 -3.40 -10.65 9.29
C THR A 401 -2.91 -10.57 10.74
N PHE A 402 -2.26 -9.46 11.11
CA PHE A 402 -1.72 -9.28 12.47
C PHE A 402 -2.56 -8.34 13.33
N LYS A 403 -3.47 -7.56 12.75
CA LYS A 403 -4.21 -6.50 13.45
C LYS A 403 -5.03 -6.99 14.64
N CYS A 404 -5.61 -8.21 14.55
CA CYS A 404 -6.32 -8.84 15.67
C CYS A 404 -5.39 -9.14 16.86
N ALA A 405 -4.13 -9.50 16.59
CA ALA A 405 -3.15 -9.85 17.61
C ALA A 405 -2.65 -8.64 18.41
N ARG A 406 -2.97 -7.40 18.02
CA ARG A 406 -2.70 -6.19 18.79
C ARG A 406 -3.38 -6.19 20.17
N CYS A 407 -4.60 -6.73 20.27
CA CYS A 407 -5.41 -6.65 21.50
C CYS A 407 -5.47 -7.96 22.29
N HIS A 408 -5.38 -9.10 21.61
CA HIS A 408 -5.46 -10.46 22.17
C HIS A 408 -4.79 -11.45 21.22
N ASN A 409 -4.55 -12.68 21.64
CA ASN A 409 -4.06 -13.70 20.70
C ASN A 409 -4.99 -13.79 19.49
N HIS A 410 -4.44 -13.94 18.29
CA HIS A 410 -5.26 -14.05 17.08
C HIS A 410 -6.30 -15.17 17.23
N LYS A 411 -7.56 -14.87 16.83
CA LYS A 411 -8.69 -15.76 17.12
C LYS A 411 -8.57 -17.13 16.45
N PHE A 412 -8.01 -17.18 15.26
CA PHE A 412 -7.99 -18.37 14.41
C PHE A 412 -6.58 -18.86 14.12
N ASP A 413 -5.66 -17.96 13.83
CA ASP A 413 -4.28 -18.28 13.50
C ASP A 413 -3.43 -18.40 14.77
N PRO A 414 -2.41 -19.27 14.80
CA PRO A 414 -1.52 -19.44 15.95
C PRO A 414 -0.52 -18.28 16.04
N ILE A 415 -1.04 -17.07 16.18
CA ILE A 415 -0.30 -15.82 16.33
C ILE A 415 -0.63 -15.24 17.71
N PRO A 416 0.18 -15.50 18.74
CA PRO A 416 0.03 -14.89 20.04
C PRO A 416 0.13 -13.37 20.00
N GLN A 417 -0.51 -12.67 20.93
CA GLN A 417 -0.42 -11.21 21.04
C GLN A 417 1.02 -10.71 21.10
N ARG A 418 1.90 -11.45 21.78
CA ARG A 418 3.33 -11.12 21.87
C ARG A 418 4.05 -11.09 20.52
N ASP A 419 3.65 -11.92 19.53
CA ASP A 419 4.25 -11.93 18.19
C ASP A 419 3.96 -10.64 17.45
N TYR A 420 2.79 -10.03 17.65
CA TYR A 420 2.50 -8.69 17.17
C TYR A 420 3.46 -7.65 17.75
N PHE A 421 3.68 -7.69 19.08
CA PHE A 421 4.60 -6.74 19.74
C PHE A 421 6.07 -7.03 19.44
N ARG A 422 6.45 -8.26 19.15
CA ARG A 422 7.77 -8.63 18.62
C ARG A 422 8.02 -7.99 17.26
N LEU A 423 7.05 -8.07 16.34
CA LEU A 423 7.12 -7.37 15.05
C LEU A 423 7.16 -5.84 15.24
N LEU A 424 6.34 -5.30 16.14
CA LEU A 424 6.37 -3.88 16.47
C LEU A 424 7.76 -3.46 16.95
N ALA A 425 8.40 -4.26 17.80
CA ALA A 425 9.75 -4.01 18.31
C ALA A 425 10.84 -4.04 17.21
N VAL A 426 10.64 -4.80 16.14
CA VAL A 426 11.53 -4.78 14.96
C VAL A 426 11.57 -3.38 14.33
N PHE A 427 10.43 -2.71 14.23
CA PHE A 427 10.33 -1.40 13.60
C PHE A 427 10.64 -0.24 14.55
N LYS A 428 10.76 -0.50 15.84
CA LYS A 428 10.84 0.54 16.86
C LYS A 428 12.10 1.41 16.80
N GLY A 429 13.21 0.94 16.25
CA GLY A 429 14.40 1.76 15.97
C GLY A 429 14.09 2.94 15.05
N ALA A 430 13.14 2.77 14.12
CA ALA A 430 12.70 3.80 13.18
C ALA A 430 11.38 4.47 13.60
N TYR A 431 10.45 3.68 14.17
CA TYR A 431 9.12 4.10 14.61
C TYR A 431 8.94 3.94 16.12
N ASP A 432 9.55 4.79 16.92
CA ASP A 432 9.35 4.78 18.37
C ASP A 432 8.16 5.68 18.74
N GLU A 433 7.09 5.12 19.30
CA GLU A 433 5.90 5.86 19.70
C GLU A 433 6.16 6.88 20.81
N HIS A 434 7.27 6.75 21.52
CA HIS A 434 7.71 7.67 22.57
C HIS A 434 8.77 8.68 22.06
N ASP A 435 9.34 8.45 20.87
CA ASP A 435 10.33 9.33 20.24
C ASP A 435 10.00 9.54 18.74
N TRP A 436 8.88 10.20 18.48
CA TRP A 436 8.30 10.35 17.14
C TRP A 436 8.86 11.55 16.39
N LEU A 437 9.21 11.35 15.10
CA LEU A 437 9.56 12.45 14.21
C LEU A 437 8.30 13.25 13.86
N LYS A 438 8.25 14.49 14.33
CA LYS A 438 7.14 15.41 14.04
C LYS A 438 7.38 16.12 12.70
N PRO A 439 6.34 16.40 11.92
CA PRO A 439 6.44 17.37 10.84
C PRO A 439 6.59 18.76 11.45
N GLU A 440 7.41 19.62 10.86
CA GLU A 440 7.39 21.05 11.19
C GLU A 440 6.12 21.69 10.61
N LEU A 441 5.23 22.12 11.50
CA LEU A 441 4.11 22.99 11.16
C LEU A 441 4.48 24.39 11.61
N ASN A 442 4.74 25.28 10.67
CA ASN A 442 4.91 26.69 10.97
C ASN A 442 3.53 27.33 11.20
N GLY A 443 3.15 27.43 12.50
CA GLY A 443 2.08 28.30 12.98
C GLY A 443 0.66 27.72 12.96
N PHE A 444 -0.12 28.04 13.97
CA PHE A 444 -1.56 27.87 14.01
C PHE A 444 -2.20 28.77 12.92
N GLY A 445 -2.89 28.17 11.94
CA GLY A 445 -3.73 28.90 10.99
C GLY A 445 -3.05 29.51 9.77
N GLY A 446 -1.74 29.35 9.58
CA GLY A 446 -1.04 29.74 8.35
C GLY A 446 -1.12 28.65 7.31
N ALA A 447 -1.12 29.05 6.03
CA ALA A 447 -0.90 28.13 4.92
C ALA A 447 0.25 27.20 5.29
N LEU A 448 0.07 25.90 5.04
CA LEU A 448 1.07 24.86 5.23
C LEU A 448 2.35 25.20 4.43
N SER A 449 3.14 26.15 4.91
CA SER A 449 4.53 26.19 4.55
C SER A 449 5.11 24.96 5.23
N ALA A 450 5.09 23.86 4.50
CA ALA A 450 5.78 22.66 4.88
C ALA A 450 7.26 23.02 5.04
N GLY A 451 7.65 23.44 6.22
CA GLY A 451 9.00 23.22 6.66
C GLY A 451 9.21 21.73 6.42
N LEU A 452 10.19 21.38 5.60
CA LEU A 452 10.43 20.00 5.17
C LEU A 452 10.99 19.15 6.32
N GLY A 453 10.58 19.39 7.54
CA GLY A 453 10.89 18.79 8.81
C GLY A 453 11.86 17.62 8.84
N GLU A 454 12.13 17.12 9.97
CA GLU A 454 12.99 15.94 10.22
C GLU A 454 12.55 14.67 9.45
N ARG A 455 11.36 14.68 8.82
CA ARG A 455 10.79 13.52 8.11
C ARG A 455 11.34 13.30 6.69
N TYR A 456 12.10 14.27 6.14
CA TYR A 456 12.63 14.22 4.79
C TYR A 456 14.14 14.41 4.83
N LEU A 457 14.86 13.41 4.30
CA LEU A 457 16.33 13.42 4.31
C LEU A 457 16.91 14.17 3.11
N PRO A 458 18.05 14.86 3.28
CA PRO A 458 18.71 15.58 2.18
C PRO A 458 19.63 14.69 1.34
N TYR A 459 19.44 13.36 1.35
CA TYR A 459 20.32 12.39 0.70
C TYR A 459 19.85 12.07 -0.72
N VAL A 460 19.83 13.09 -1.58
CA VAL A 460 19.69 12.90 -3.05
C VAL A 460 21.06 12.64 -3.65
N THR A 461 21.12 12.12 -4.90
CA THR A 461 22.38 11.87 -5.58
C THR A 461 23.26 13.13 -5.59
N THR A 462 24.58 12.94 -5.49
CA THR A 462 25.56 14.04 -5.55
C THR A 462 25.38 14.87 -6.81
N VAL A 463 25.06 14.24 -7.95
CA VAL A 463 24.81 14.93 -9.23
C VAL A 463 23.56 15.82 -9.16
N GLU A 464 22.47 15.36 -8.58
CA GLU A 464 21.25 16.15 -8.41
C GLU A 464 21.49 17.36 -7.50
N ARG A 465 22.18 17.13 -6.38
CA ARG A 465 22.56 18.20 -5.44
C ARG A 465 23.41 19.27 -6.09
N GLN A 466 24.41 18.89 -6.87
CA GLN A 466 25.26 19.84 -7.59
C GLN A 466 24.49 20.64 -8.64
N ARG A 467 23.55 20.02 -9.37
CA ARG A 467 22.66 20.71 -10.33
C ARG A 467 21.80 21.75 -9.62
N TRP A 468 21.18 21.38 -8.51
CA TRP A 468 20.36 22.27 -7.68
C TRP A 468 21.18 23.46 -7.16
N GLN A 469 22.37 23.20 -6.59
CA GLN A 469 23.27 24.24 -6.11
C GLN A 469 23.65 25.21 -7.21
N LYS A 470 24.05 24.70 -8.38
CA LYS A 470 24.44 25.50 -9.54
C LYS A 470 23.26 26.38 -10.05
N HIS A 471 22.06 25.80 -10.12
CA HIS A 471 20.85 26.52 -10.54
C HIS A 471 20.54 27.68 -9.57
N ASN A 472 20.48 27.40 -8.27
CA ASN A 472 20.17 28.43 -7.28
C ASN A 472 21.28 29.46 -7.09
N ALA A 473 22.56 29.09 -7.29
CA ALA A 473 23.67 30.04 -7.32
C ALA A 473 23.55 31.01 -8.50
N GLY A 474 23.16 30.52 -9.68
CA GLY A 474 22.87 31.39 -10.83
C GLY A 474 21.76 32.41 -10.55
N ILE A 475 20.65 31.96 -9.95
CA ILE A 475 19.56 32.85 -9.53
C ILE A 475 20.04 33.88 -8.50
N GLN A 476 20.87 33.45 -7.53
CA GLN A 476 21.43 34.36 -6.54
C GLN A 476 22.28 35.46 -7.21
N GLN A 477 23.12 35.08 -8.18
CA GLN A 477 23.94 36.06 -8.94
C GLN A 477 23.05 37.06 -9.70
N GLU A 478 21.97 36.61 -10.37
CA GLU A 478 21.01 37.49 -11.04
C GLU A 478 20.33 38.47 -10.06
N VAL A 479 19.93 37.98 -8.89
CA VAL A 479 19.33 38.80 -7.82
C VAL A 479 20.32 39.82 -7.26
N ASP A 480 21.57 39.42 -7.02
CA ASP A 480 22.62 40.30 -6.48
C ASP A 480 22.97 41.44 -7.47
N LEU A 481 23.02 41.12 -8.76
CA LEU A 481 23.19 42.16 -9.81
C LEU A 481 22.05 43.18 -9.82
N LEU A 482 20.78 42.72 -9.68
CA LEU A 482 19.64 43.63 -9.62
C LEU A 482 19.59 44.44 -8.33
N LYS A 483 20.02 43.86 -7.19
CA LYS A 483 20.15 44.56 -5.90
C LYS A 483 21.23 45.63 -5.91
N ALA A 484 22.30 45.47 -6.71
CA ALA A 484 23.35 46.47 -6.91
C ALA A 484 22.92 47.61 -7.82
N ALA A 485 21.85 47.45 -8.62
CA ALA A 485 21.25 48.49 -9.45
C ALA A 485 20.37 49.44 -8.63
N PRO A 486 20.00 50.66 -9.16
CA PRO A 486 19.05 51.54 -8.48
C PRO A 486 17.73 50.81 -8.20
N GLN A 487 17.27 50.85 -6.95
CA GLN A 487 16.06 50.18 -6.53
C GLN A 487 14.82 50.97 -6.97
N THR A 488 14.04 50.39 -7.84
CA THR A 488 12.77 50.90 -8.35
C THR A 488 11.70 49.81 -8.17
N THR A 489 10.44 50.20 -8.25
CA THR A 489 9.32 49.22 -8.25
C THR A 489 9.45 48.20 -9.38
N HIS A 490 10.12 48.54 -10.47
CA HIS A 490 10.40 47.62 -11.56
C HIS A 490 11.49 46.60 -11.21
N THR A 491 12.60 47.04 -10.60
CA THR A 491 13.68 46.17 -10.15
C THR A 491 13.22 45.23 -9.01
N GLU A 492 12.37 45.69 -8.10
CA GLU A 492 11.77 44.86 -7.04
C GLU A 492 10.87 43.76 -7.63
N LYS A 493 10.06 44.09 -8.68
CA LYS A 493 9.24 43.11 -9.37
C LYS A 493 10.10 42.07 -10.10
N GLN A 494 11.14 42.48 -10.79
CA GLN A 494 12.09 41.55 -11.44
C GLN A 494 12.78 40.63 -10.44
N ILE A 495 13.21 41.16 -9.28
CA ILE A 495 13.82 40.33 -8.21
C ILE A 495 12.81 39.24 -7.77
N LYS A 496 11.56 39.59 -7.49
CA LYS A 496 10.52 38.62 -7.11
C LYS A 496 10.28 37.57 -8.19
N GLU A 497 10.24 37.96 -9.47
CA GLU A 497 10.08 37.04 -10.60
C GLU A 497 11.29 36.09 -10.73
N ILE A 498 12.51 36.56 -10.47
CA ILE A 498 13.72 35.73 -10.49
C ILE A 498 13.78 34.82 -9.26
N GLU A 499 13.47 35.36 -8.06
CA GLU A 499 13.42 34.54 -6.83
C GLU A 499 12.36 33.42 -6.91
N ALA A 500 11.24 33.67 -7.61
CA ALA A 500 10.20 32.65 -7.85
C ALA A 500 10.70 31.45 -8.67
N ARG A 501 11.83 31.58 -9.39
CA ARG A 501 12.48 30.47 -10.12
C ARG A 501 13.35 29.59 -9.25
N ARG A 502 13.60 29.96 -7.98
CA ARG A 502 14.40 29.15 -7.06
C ARG A 502 13.75 27.80 -6.85
N GLN A 503 14.57 26.77 -6.94
CA GLN A 503 14.16 25.41 -6.61
C GLN A 503 14.38 25.15 -5.13
N PRO A 504 13.40 24.53 -4.43
CA PRO A 504 13.57 24.09 -3.06
C PRO A 504 14.69 23.05 -2.98
N GLU A 505 15.30 22.88 -1.80
CA GLU A 505 16.29 21.84 -1.59
C GLU A 505 15.69 20.47 -1.92
N PRO A 506 16.34 19.68 -2.79
CA PRO A 506 15.84 18.35 -3.11
C PRO A 506 16.04 17.43 -1.89
N ARG A 507 15.00 16.69 -1.56
CA ARG A 507 14.95 15.75 -0.43
C ARG A 507 14.28 14.45 -0.83
N ILE A 508 14.41 13.44 0.01
CA ILE A 508 13.75 12.15 -0.14
C ILE A 508 12.84 11.86 1.04
N MET A 509 11.76 11.13 0.78
CA MET A 509 10.94 10.51 1.82
C MET A 509 11.54 9.14 2.14
N ALA A 510 11.90 8.90 3.40
CA ALA A 510 12.50 7.66 3.86
C ALA A 510 12.02 7.33 5.27
N LEU A 511 12.20 6.07 5.68
CA LEU A 511 12.19 5.64 7.06
C LEU A 511 13.57 5.11 7.40
N TRP A 512 14.15 5.53 8.53
CA TRP A 512 15.50 5.11 8.93
C TRP A 512 15.57 4.78 10.41
N ASP A 513 16.46 3.88 10.75
CA ASP A 513 16.75 3.50 12.13
C ASP A 513 17.57 4.61 12.82
N ARG A 514 17.12 5.04 13.99
CA ARG A 514 17.72 6.14 14.78
C ARG A 514 18.52 5.64 15.99
N GLY A 515 18.75 4.32 16.02
CA GLY A 515 19.49 3.67 17.09
C GLY A 515 18.58 3.07 18.17
N GLU A 516 19.11 2.98 19.37
CA GLU A 516 18.42 2.33 20.49
C GLU A 516 17.07 3.00 20.79
N SER A 517 16.01 2.21 20.69
CA SER A 517 14.64 2.64 20.96
C SER A 517 14.24 2.49 22.43
N SER A 518 13.10 3.05 22.78
CA SER A 518 12.45 2.76 24.07
C SER A 518 12.08 1.27 24.17
N GLN A 519 11.99 0.76 25.41
CA GLN A 519 11.57 -0.63 25.65
C GLN A 519 10.18 -0.89 25.08
N THR A 520 9.98 -2.00 24.40
CA THR A 520 8.67 -2.44 23.94
C THR A 520 7.97 -3.23 25.04
N TYR A 521 6.72 -2.92 25.27
CA TYR A 521 5.86 -3.66 26.21
C TYR A 521 4.65 -4.22 25.47
N LEU A 522 4.22 -5.39 25.91
CA LEU A 522 2.92 -5.94 25.54
C LEU A 522 1.83 -5.08 26.17
N TYR A 523 0.97 -4.44 25.35
CA TYR A 523 -0.13 -3.63 25.86
C TYR A 523 -1.37 -4.50 26.11
N ARG A 524 -1.79 -4.65 27.38
CA ARG A 524 -2.97 -5.44 27.74
C ARG A 524 -4.19 -4.92 27.02
N ARG A 525 -4.86 -5.80 26.27
CA ARG A 525 -6.01 -5.46 25.40
C ARG A 525 -5.71 -4.34 24.39
N GLY A 526 -4.45 -4.19 23.97
CA GLY A 526 -4.01 -3.14 23.06
C GLY A 526 -4.00 -1.72 23.65
N ASN A 527 -4.22 -1.58 24.96
CA ASN A 527 -4.25 -0.28 25.61
C ASN A 527 -2.83 0.11 26.08
N TYR A 528 -2.28 1.14 25.46
CA TYR A 528 -0.94 1.67 25.73
C TYR A 528 -0.74 2.19 27.17
N LEU A 529 -1.82 2.48 27.90
CA LEU A 529 -1.78 2.86 29.31
C LEU A 529 -1.60 1.66 30.24
N THR A 530 -1.76 0.43 29.77
CA THR A 530 -1.67 -0.80 30.56
C THR A 530 -0.55 -1.68 30.00
N ALA A 531 0.70 -1.21 30.18
CA ALA A 531 1.89 -1.99 29.83
C ALA A 531 1.94 -3.30 30.66
N GLY A 532 2.25 -4.38 29.99
CA GLY A 532 2.47 -5.70 30.59
C GLY A 532 3.96 -6.07 30.57
N LEU A 533 4.26 -7.32 30.15
CA LEU A 533 5.64 -7.81 30.06
C LEU A 533 6.44 -7.06 28.98
N PRO A 534 7.74 -6.85 29.18
CA PRO A 534 8.64 -6.38 28.13
C PRO A 534 8.77 -7.44 27.04
N VAL A 535 8.93 -6.98 25.78
CA VAL A 535 9.03 -7.85 24.61
C VAL A 535 10.25 -7.46 23.79
N GLN A 536 11.00 -8.46 23.32
CA GLN A 536 12.13 -8.27 22.43
C GLN A 536 11.71 -8.34 20.95
N PRO A 537 12.46 -7.71 20.02
CA PRO A 537 12.23 -7.87 18.59
C PRO A 537 12.25 -9.34 18.17
N GLY A 538 11.35 -9.73 17.30
CA GLY A 538 11.27 -11.12 16.84
C GLY A 538 10.27 -11.32 15.69
N VAL A 539 10.19 -12.54 15.23
CA VAL A 539 9.34 -12.99 14.15
C VAL A 539 8.21 -13.88 14.66
N PRO A 540 7.12 -14.09 13.91
CA PRO A 540 6.04 -14.98 14.34
C PRO A 540 6.54 -16.40 14.63
N GLY A 541 6.30 -16.86 15.85
CA GLY A 541 6.84 -18.14 16.34
C GLY A 541 6.36 -19.35 15.54
N VAL A 542 5.18 -19.30 14.91
CA VAL A 542 4.67 -20.38 14.07
C VAL A 542 5.47 -20.59 12.79
N LEU A 543 6.20 -19.58 12.31
CA LEU A 543 6.97 -19.61 11.07
C LEU A 543 8.46 -19.88 11.27
N THR A 544 8.91 -20.23 12.49
CA THR A 544 10.35 -20.35 12.80
C THR A 544 10.91 -21.76 12.59
N GLU A 545 10.07 -22.78 12.43
CA GLU A 545 10.53 -24.15 12.26
C GLU A 545 11.26 -24.34 10.93
N GLY A 546 12.49 -24.90 10.99
CA GLY A 546 13.33 -25.11 9.81
C GLY A 546 13.92 -23.84 9.20
N GLN A 547 13.78 -22.70 9.86
CA GLN A 547 14.37 -21.43 9.45
C GLN A 547 15.72 -21.19 10.11
N THR A 548 16.56 -20.38 9.48
CA THR A 548 17.76 -19.82 10.15
C THR A 548 17.30 -18.95 11.31
N PRO A 549 17.97 -19.02 12.47
CA PRO A 549 17.62 -18.22 13.62
C PRO A 549 17.55 -16.72 13.30
N PHE A 550 16.59 -16.06 13.91
CA PHE A 550 16.45 -14.60 13.82
C PHE A 550 17.50 -13.95 14.72
N GLU A 551 18.56 -13.41 14.11
CA GLU A 551 19.67 -12.75 14.84
C GLU A 551 19.77 -11.29 14.45
N ILE A 552 19.77 -10.42 15.45
CA ILE A 552 19.95 -8.98 15.27
C ILE A 552 21.44 -8.65 15.46
N LYS A 553 22.02 -8.00 14.44
CA LYS A 553 23.40 -7.50 14.47
C LYS A 553 23.42 -6.09 13.86
N PRO A 554 24.21 -5.16 14.40
CA PRO A 554 24.45 -3.90 13.74
C PRO A 554 24.86 -4.11 12.29
N PRO A 555 24.41 -3.26 11.34
CA PRO A 555 24.67 -3.47 9.92
C PRO A 555 26.16 -3.37 9.55
N TRP A 556 26.93 -2.56 10.28
CA TRP A 556 28.39 -2.45 10.20
C TRP A 556 28.97 -2.10 11.58
N PRO A 557 30.29 -2.26 11.80
CA PRO A 557 30.93 -1.85 13.06
C PRO A 557 30.65 -0.38 13.35
N ASP A 558 30.33 -0.06 14.59
CA ASP A 558 30.03 1.29 15.09
C ASP A 558 28.76 1.95 14.48
N ALA A 559 27.93 1.17 13.79
CA ALA A 559 26.64 1.66 13.30
C ALA A 559 25.75 2.11 14.46
N LYS A 560 25.12 3.28 14.31
CA LYS A 560 24.07 3.75 15.23
C LYS A 560 22.79 2.96 15.07
N SER A 561 22.54 2.46 13.86
CA SER A 561 21.39 1.62 13.51
C SER A 561 21.42 0.29 14.24
N THR A 562 20.24 -0.17 14.66
CA THR A 562 20.11 -1.41 15.44
C THR A 562 20.24 -2.68 14.60
N GLY A 563 20.04 -2.64 13.29
CA GLY A 563 20.02 -3.81 12.40
C GLY A 563 18.77 -4.69 12.53
N ARG A 564 17.75 -4.26 13.29
CA ARG A 564 16.52 -5.04 13.54
C ARG A 564 15.73 -5.29 12.27
N ARG A 565 15.54 -4.27 11.43
CA ARG A 565 14.79 -4.38 10.18
C ARG A 565 15.57 -5.17 9.14
N LEU A 566 16.89 -5.03 9.09
CA LEU A 566 17.76 -5.82 8.23
C LEU A 566 17.71 -7.32 8.58
N ALA A 567 17.76 -7.65 9.89
CA ALA A 567 17.60 -9.03 10.35
C ALA A 567 16.23 -9.60 9.94
N PHE A 568 15.17 -8.81 10.07
CA PHE A 568 13.81 -9.21 9.68
C PHE A 568 13.68 -9.38 8.16
N ALA A 569 14.21 -8.47 7.37
CA ALA A 569 14.17 -8.54 5.92
C ALA A 569 14.94 -9.78 5.40
N ARG A 570 16.11 -10.09 5.98
CA ARG A 570 16.87 -11.31 5.68
C ARG A 570 16.12 -12.58 6.05
N TRP A 571 15.40 -12.58 7.18
CA TRP A 571 14.56 -13.70 7.58
C TRP A 571 13.39 -13.91 6.60
N LEU A 572 12.72 -12.84 6.14
CA LEU A 572 11.63 -12.92 5.15
C LEU A 572 12.08 -13.45 3.79
N THR A 573 13.31 -13.20 3.41
CA THR A 573 13.85 -13.56 2.09
C THR A 573 14.64 -14.86 2.08
N GLN A 574 14.56 -15.66 3.15
CA GLN A 574 15.15 -16.99 3.16
C GLN A 574 14.47 -17.90 2.12
N PRO A 575 15.23 -18.76 1.41
CA PRO A 575 14.68 -19.63 0.36
C PRO A 575 13.58 -20.58 0.84
N ASN A 576 13.61 -20.98 2.12
CA ASN A 576 12.65 -21.88 2.76
C ASN A 576 11.58 -21.14 3.58
N GLN A 577 11.51 -19.81 3.49
CA GLN A 577 10.46 -19.04 4.16
C GLN A 577 9.08 -19.45 3.60
N PRO A 578 8.11 -19.82 4.46
CA PRO A 578 6.88 -20.47 4.01
C PRO A 578 5.99 -19.60 3.08
N LEU A 579 5.99 -18.29 3.24
CA LEU A 579 4.95 -17.42 2.71
C LEU A 579 5.44 -16.46 1.62
N THR A 580 6.60 -15.85 1.76
CA THR A 580 7.05 -14.72 0.90
C THR A 580 6.99 -15.06 -0.59
N ALA A 581 7.56 -16.18 -1.00
CA ALA A 581 7.53 -16.61 -2.40
C ALA A 581 6.11 -17.00 -2.84
N ARG A 582 5.36 -17.76 -2.02
CA ARG A 582 3.97 -18.15 -2.33
C ARG A 582 3.06 -16.95 -2.53
N VAL A 583 3.15 -15.94 -1.67
CA VAL A 583 2.32 -14.73 -1.75
C VAL A 583 2.63 -13.95 -3.03
N MET A 584 3.91 -13.82 -3.41
CA MET A 584 4.29 -13.09 -4.61
C MET A 584 3.86 -13.83 -5.88
N VAL A 585 4.11 -15.13 -6.00
CA VAL A 585 3.69 -15.88 -7.20
C VAL A 585 2.16 -15.96 -7.31
N ASN A 586 1.44 -16.05 -6.18
CA ASN A 586 -0.01 -16.00 -6.16
C ASN A 586 -0.56 -14.64 -6.63
N ARG A 587 0.13 -13.54 -6.30
CA ARG A 587 -0.22 -12.19 -6.76
C ARG A 587 -0.01 -12.04 -8.26
N ILE A 588 1.13 -12.49 -8.80
CA ILE A 588 1.38 -12.49 -10.25
C ILE A 588 0.30 -13.32 -10.96
N TRP A 589 0.00 -14.51 -10.42
CA TRP A 589 -1.06 -15.37 -10.93
C TRP A 589 -2.43 -14.67 -10.93
N ASN A 590 -2.78 -14.00 -9.82
CA ASN A 590 -4.06 -13.28 -9.70
C ASN A 590 -4.25 -12.23 -10.81
N HIS A 591 -3.20 -11.48 -11.14
CA HIS A 591 -3.27 -10.47 -12.19
C HIS A 591 -3.41 -11.05 -13.59
N HIS A 592 -2.81 -12.21 -13.87
CA HIS A 592 -2.92 -12.87 -15.17
C HIS A 592 -4.21 -13.66 -15.33
N PHE A 593 -4.66 -14.36 -14.29
CA PHE A 593 -5.80 -15.29 -14.35
C PHE A 593 -7.06 -14.79 -13.62
N GLY A 594 -7.09 -13.51 -13.22
CA GLY A 594 -8.25 -12.89 -12.56
C GLY A 594 -8.41 -13.26 -11.09
N HIS A 595 -7.99 -14.46 -10.70
CA HIS A 595 -8.00 -14.92 -9.30
C HIS A 595 -6.72 -15.66 -8.96
N GLY A 596 -6.22 -15.45 -7.74
CA GLY A 596 -5.09 -16.22 -7.21
C GLY A 596 -5.42 -17.71 -7.07
N LEU A 597 -4.38 -18.57 -7.07
CA LEU A 597 -4.51 -19.96 -6.64
C LEU A 597 -5.08 -20.04 -5.23
N VAL A 598 -4.69 -19.10 -4.37
CA VAL A 598 -5.35 -18.75 -3.11
C VAL A 598 -6.13 -17.45 -3.36
N ARG A 599 -7.46 -17.51 -3.34
CA ARG A 599 -8.31 -16.34 -3.66
C ARG A 599 -8.22 -15.22 -2.64
N SER A 600 -8.06 -15.56 -1.36
CA SER A 600 -7.81 -14.60 -0.27
C SER A 600 -6.37 -14.09 -0.30
N SER A 601 -6.03 -13.22 -1.26
CA SER A 601 -4.66 -12.79 -1.59
C SER A 601 -3.85 -12.23 -0.40
N GLY A 602 -4.52 -11.63 0.60
CA GLY A 602 -3.90 -11.10 1.83
C GLY A 602 -4.05 -12.01 3.05
N ASN A 603 -4.61 -13.21 2.91
CA ASN A 603 -4.84 -14.12 4.03
C ASN A 603 -4.65 -15.59 3.62
N PHE A 604 -3.49 -16.13 3.94
CA PHE A 604 -3.11 -17.54 3.78
C PHE A 604 -3.28 -18.34 5.09
N GLY A 605 -3.78 -17.67 6.16
CA GLY A 605 -4.06 -18.28 7.45
C GLY A 605 -5.26 -19.22 7.43
N LYS A 606 -5.65 -19.71 8.63
CA LYS A 606 -6.71 -20.72 8.79
C LYS A 606 -8.09 -20.26 8.29
N MET A 607 -8.33 -18.95 8.22
CA MET A 607 -9.57 -18.36 7.69
C MET A 607 -9.46 -17.94 6.23
N GLY A 608 -8.29 -18.05 5.62
CA GLY A 608 -8.12 -17.85 4.19
C GLY A 608 -8.59 -19.04 3.36
N ASP A 609 -8.71 -18.81 2.06
CA ASP A 609 -9.04 -19.88 1.12
C ASP A 609 -7.90 -20.90 1.02
N LYS A 610 -8.27 -22.16 0.83
CA LYS A 610 -7.29 -23.17 0.44
C LYS A 610 -6.89 -22.98 -1.01
N PRO A 611 -5.62 -23.27 -1.37
CA PRO A 611 -5.20 -23.21 -2.76
C PRO A 611 -5.98 -24.22 -3.62
N THR A 612 -6.39 -23.76 -4.80
CA THR A 612 -7.08 -24.65 -5.78
C THR A 612 -6.14 -25.71 -6.34
N HIS A 613 -4.87 -25.35 -6.50
CA HIS A 613 -3.78 -26.20 -7.01
C HIS A 613 -2.59 -26.09 -6.06
N PRO A 614 -2.61 -26.80 -4.90
CA PRO A 614 -1.57 -26.65 -3.88
C PRO A 614 -0.18 -27.03 -4.37
N GLU A 615 -0.08 -28.11 -5.16
CA GLU A 615 1.18 -28.59 -5.69
C GLU A 615 1.78 -27.58 -6.70
N LEU A 616 0.94 -26.96 -7.53
CA LEU A 616 1.37 -25.89 -8.45
C LEU A 616 1.85 -24.67 -7.69
N LEU A 617 1.15 -24.24 -6.64
CA LEU A 617 1.57 -23.10 -5.83
C LEU A 617 2.96 -23.32 -5.21
N ASP A 618 3.21 -24.51 -4.65
CA ASP A 618 4.50 -24.87 -4.07
C ASP A 618 5.59 -24.95 -5.13
N TRP A 619 5.27 -25.52 -6.29
CA TRP A 619 6.20 -25.60 -7.41
C TRP A 619 6.59 -24.21 -7.92
N LEU A 620 5.61 -23.34 -8.15
CA LEU A 620 5.85 -21.94 -8.57
C LEU A 620 6.69 -21.16 -7.56
N ALA A 621 6.40 -21.31 -6.26
CA ALA A 621 7.16 -20.64 -5.21
C ALA A 621 8.64 -21.09 -5.20
N ARG A 622 8.89 -22.37 -5.38
CA ARG A 622 10.26 -22.91 -5.47
C ARG A 622 10.97 -22.51 -6.75
N GLU A 623 10.25 -22.52 -7.87
CA GLU A 623 10.77 -22.09 -9.16
C GLU A 623 11.16 -20.61 -9.14
N PHE A 624 10.32 -19.75 -8.53
CA PHE A 624 10.59 -18.33 -8.34
C PHE A 624 11.92 -18.08 -7.58
N VAL A 625 12.10 -18.80 -6.47
CA VAL A 625 13.36 -18.75 -5.71
C VAL A 625 14.53 -19.31 -6.53
N GLY A 626 14.33 -20.44 -7.20
CA GLY A 626 15.36 -21.11 -8.03
C GLY A 626 15.81 -20.28 -9.23
N GLN A 627 14.93 -19.43 -9.77
CA GLN A 627 15.24 -18.48 -10.85
C GLN A 627 15.76 -17.13 -10.33
N GLY A 628 16.26 -17.06 -9.09
CA GLY A 628 16.85 -15.84 -8.53
C GLY A 628 15.83 -14.75 -8.23
N TRP A 629 14.61 -15.12 -7.86
CA TRP A 629 13.53 -14.19 -7.52
C TRP A 629 13.15 -13.22 -8.65
N SER A 630 13.33 -13.62 -9.90
CA SER A 630 12.99 -12.84 -11.10
C SER A 630 11.49 -12.82 -11.35
N ILE A 631 10.88 -11.63 -11.26
CA ILE A 631 9.45 -11.43 -11.53
C ILE A 631 9.18 -11.62 -13.03
N LYS A 632 10.06 -11.12 -13.91
CA LYS A 632 9.91 -11.27 -15.36
C LYS A 632 9.96 -12.73 -15.80
N SER A 633 10.80 -13.55 -15.17
CA SER A 633 10.83 -14.98 -15.42
C SER A 633 9.50 -15.66 -15.08
N MET A 634 8.82 -15.25 -13.98
CA MET A 634 7.49 -15.78 -13.64
C MET A 634 6.43 -15.35 -14.66
N HIS A 635 6.45 -14.10 -15.12
CA HIS A 635 5.55 -13.65 -16.19
C HIS A 635 5.75 -14.49 -17.45
N ARG A 636 6.99 -14.61 -17.89
CA ARG A 636 7.33 -15.40 -19.05
C ARG A 636 6.83 -16.84 -18.94
N LEU A 637 7.08 -17.48 -17.80
CA LEU A 637 6.64 -18.84 -17.52
C LEU A 637 5.10 -18.99 -17.57
N MET A 638 4.38 -18.09 -16.91
CA MET A 638 2.90 -18.11 -16.86
C MET A 638 2.30 -17.82 -18.23
N MET A 639 2.75 -16.77 -18.91
CA MET A 639 2.16 -16.30 -20.17
C MET A 639 2.48 -17.20 -21.37
N THR A 640 3.56 -17.98 -21.33
CA THR A 640 3.87 -18.96 -22.39
C THR A 640 3.14 -20.29 -22.20
N SER A 641 2.48 -20.55 -21.06
CA SER A 641 1.68 -21.77 -20.84
C SER A 641 0.46 -21.83 -21.77
N ASN A 642 0.03 -23.03 -22.13
CA ASN A 642 -1.24 -23.23 -22.83
C ASN A 642 -2.44 -22.82 -21.95
N THR A 643 -2.30 -22.88 -20.64
CA THR A 643 -3.27 -22.39 -19.66
C THR A 643 -3.56 -20.89 -19.83
N TYR A 644 -2.54 -20.07 -20.12
CA TYR A 644 -2.74 -18.65 -20.40
C TYR A 644 -3.20 -18.37 -21.83
N ARG A 645 -2.73 -19.17 -22.78
CA ARG A 645 -3.01 -18.98 -24.22
C ARG A 645 -4.39 -19.46 -24.64
N GLN A 646 -5.16 -20.14 -23.77
CA GLN A 646 -6.50 -20.60 -24.10
C GLN A 646 -7.49 -19.45 -24.29
N ALA A 647 -8.56 -19.71 -25.08
CA ALA A 647 -9.67 -18.77 -25.28
C ALA A 647 -10.56 -18.67 -24.05
N SER A 648 -11.34 -17.59 -23.95
CA SER A 648 -12.35 -17.38 -22.92
C SER A 648 -13.68 -18.13 -23.16
N THR A 649 -13.78 -18.84 -24.26
CA THR A 649 -14.98 -19.59 -24.64
C THR A 649 -15.31 -20.70 -23.63
N VAL A 650 -16.59 -20.75 -23.25
CA VAL A 650 -17.10 -21.68 -22.25
C VAL A 650 -17.63 -22.94 -22.94
N ALA A 651 -17.00 -24.08 -22.69
CA ALA A 651 -17.59 -25.37 -23.09
C ALA A 651 -18.79 -25.69 -22.18
N PRO A 652 -19.92 -26.26 -22.68
CA PRO A 652 -21.13 -26.51 -21.87
C PRO A 652 -20.85 -27.33 -20.60
N ARG A 653 -19.93 -28.29 -20.66
CA ARG A 653 -19.53 -29.07 -19.49
C ARG A 653 -18.69 -28.27 -18.48
N GLY A 654 -17.83 -27.37 -18.97
CA GLY A 654 -17.09 -26.43 -18.12
C GLY A 654 -17.98 -25.44 -17.38
N GLU A 655 -19.06 -24.99 -18.04
CA GLU A 655 -20.05 -24.12 -17.39
C GLU A 655 -20.78 -24.82 -16.23
N GLN A 656 -21.06 -26.10 -16.36
CA GLN A 656 -21.74 -26.86 -15.29
C GLN A 656 -20.81 -27.27 -14.14
N LEU A 657 -19.59 -27.71 -14.44
CA LEU A 657 -18.68 -28.33 -13.46
C LEU A 657 -17.65 -27.36 -12.86
N ASP A 658 -17.35 -26.26 -13.55
CA ASP A 658 -16.37 -25.24 -13.16
C ASP A 658 -16.94 -23.82 -13.39
N THR A 659 -18.16 -23.56 -12.94
CA THR A 659 -18.88 -22.27 -13.10
C THR A 659 -18.01 -21.08 -12.69
N GLY A 660 -17.31 -21.19 -11.55
CA GLY A 660 -16.41 -20.16 -11.04
C GLY A 660 -15.01 -20.15 -11.67
N ASN A 661 -14.75 -20.94 -12.72
CA ASN A 661 -13.45 -21.12 -13.39
C ASN A 661 -12.29 -21.36 -12.40
N ARG A 662 -12.55 -22.17 -11.36
CA ARG A 662 -11.55 -22.47 -10.31
C ARG A 662 -10.48 -23.43 -10.78
N LEU A 663 -10.81 -24.27 -11.79
CA LEU A 663 -9.92 -25.26 -12.39
C LEU A 663 -9.20 -24.72 -13.63
N LEU A 664 -9.52 -23.48 -14.07
CA LEU A 664 -8.92 -22.82 -15.23
C LEU A 664 -9.22 -23.57 -16.54
N SER A 665 -10.47 -24.01 -16.69
CA SER A 665 -10.94 -24.66 -17.93
C SER A 665 -11.02 -23.70 -19.12
N ARG A 666 -10.94 -22.39 -18.88
CA ARG A 666 -10.92 -21.31 -19.87
C ARG A 666 -10.12 -20.12 -19.35
N MET A 667 -9.74 -19.19 -20.22
CA MET A 667 -9.23 -17.88 -19.78
C MET A 667 -10.39 -17.00 -19.28
N PRO A 668 -10.24 -16.25 -18.17
CA PRO A 668 -11.28 -15.32 -17.75
C PRO A 668 -11.34 -14.08 -18.65
N LEU A 669 -12.54 -13.65 -19.01
CA LEU A 669 -12.77 -12.35 -19.60
C LEU A 669 -12.68 -11.31 -18.47
N ARG A 670 -11.89 -10.25 -18.63
CA ARG A 670 -11.76 -9.19 -17.63
C ARG A 670 -12.10 -7.81 -18.20
N ARG A 671 -12.68 -6.95 -17.40
CA ARG A 671 -12.82 -5.54 -17.73
C ARG A 671 -11.47 -4.83 -17.57
N MET A 672 -11.21 -3.78 -18.37
CA MET A 672 -10.08 -2.89 -18.15
C MET A 672 -10.13 -2.28 -16.75
N GLU A 673 -8.99 -2.20 -16.08
CA GLU A 673 -8.84 -1.42 -14.86
C GLU A 673 -8.95 0.09 -15.16
N ALA A 674 -9.22 0.89 -14.14
CA ALA A 674 -9.42 2.34 -14.28
C ALA A 674 -8.27 3.03 -15.03
N GLU A 675 -7.03 2.69 -14.70
CA GLU A 675 -5.84 3.26 -15.34
C GLU A 675 -5.69 2.78 -16.79
N GLU A 676 -5.93 1.49 -17.06
CA GLU A 676 -5.91 0.94 -18.42
C GLU A 676 -6.94 1.65 -19.32
N LEU A 677 -8.15 1.84 -18.80
CA LEU A 677 -9.22 2.51 -19.51
C LEU A 677 -8.85 3.96 -19.84
N ARG A 678 -8.48 4.75 -18.84
CA ARG A 678 -8.14 6.16 -19.03
C ARG A 678 -6.94 6.33 -19.98
N ASP A 679 -5.89 5.56 -19.76
CA ASP A 679 -4.68 5.63 -20.57
C ASP A 679 -4.96 5.17 -22.02
N SER A 680 -5.81 4.17 -22.23
CA SER A 680 -6.25 3.74 -23.56
C SER A 680 -7.08 4.82 -24.28
N LEU A 681 -8.00 5.50 -23.58
CA LEU A 681 -8.77 6.60 -24.16
C LEU A 681 -7.85 7.74 -24.65
N LEU A 682 -6.84 8.11 -23.87
CA LEU A 682 -5.84 9.10 -24.25
C LEU A 682 -4.94 8.61 -25.39
N TRP A 683 -4.56 7.34 -25.37
CA TRP A 683 -3.73 6.69 -26.39
C TRP A 683 -4.39 6.69 -27.77
N ILE A 684 -5.64 6.21 -27.85
CA ILE A 684 -6.36 6.16 -29.13
C ILE A 684 -6.66 7.55 -29.66
N ALA A 685 -6.89 8.53 -28.78
CA ALA A 685 -7.07 9.94 -29.10
C ALA A 685 -5.75 10.63 -29.57
N GLY A 686 -4.59 9.98 -29.38
CA GLY A 686 -3.27 10.56 -29.64
C GLY A 686 -2.93 11.73 -28.71
N GLN A 687 -3.43 11.68 -27.47
CA GLN A 687 -3.28 12.71 -26.45
C GLN A 687 -2.48 12.24 -25.23
N LEU A 688 -2.07 10.96 -25.17
CA LEU A 688 -1.29 10.44 -24.05
C LEU A 688 0.10 11.08 -24.03
N ASP A 689 0.45 11.70 -22.92
CA ASP A 689 1.79 12.18 -22.62
C ASP A 689 2.58 11.07 -21.93
N GLU A 690 3.58 10.54 -22.62
CA GLU A 690 4.45 9.47 -22.15
C GLU A 690 5.67 9.96 -21.37
N THR A 691 5.68 11.22 -20.92
CA THR A 691 6.73 11.72 -20.03
C THR A 691 6.78 10.90 -18.76
N ARG A 692 7.94 10.28 -18.51
CA ARG A 692 8.17 9.39 -17.37
C ARG A 692 8.82 10.12 -16.21
N PHE A 693 8.56 9.56 -15.00
CA PHE A 693 9.23 9.96 -13.75
C PHE A 693 8.96 11.41 -13.32
N GLY A 694 9.50 11.77 -12.16
CA GLY A 694 9.38 13.09 -11.60
C GLY A 694 8.06 13.36 -10.86
N PRO A 695 7.82 14.57 -10.42
CA PRO A 695 6.63 14.95 -9.66
C PRO A 695 5.33 14.52 -10.32
N ALA A 696 4.34 14.14 -9.51
CA ALA A 696 3.02 13.75 -9.99
C ALA A 696 2.31 14.92 -10.67
N GLU A 697 1.60 14.62 -11.77
CA GLU A 697 0.76 15.62 -12.45
C GLU A 697 -0.44 15.95 -11.56
N PRO A 698 -0.64 17.23 -11.19
CA PRO A 698 -1.69 17.61 -10.26
C PRO A 698 -3.08 17.42 -10.87
N VAL A 699 -4.04 16.96 -10.04
CA VAL A 699 -5.46 16.93 -10.40
C VAL A 699 -6.09 18.32 -10.23
N LYS A 700 -7.16 18.59 -10.98
CA LYS A 700 -7.90 19.87 -10.95
C LYS A 700 -9.38 19.61 -10.68
N THR A 701 -9.91 20.22 -9.65
CA THR A 701 -11.35 20.16 -9.35
C THR A 701 -12.10 21.23 -10.09
N ARG A 702 -13.14 20.85 -10.82
CA ARG A 702 -14.07 21.76 -11.50
C ARG A 702 -15.09 22.33 -10.50
N PRO A 703 -15.80 23.45 -10.83
CA PRO A 703 -16.85 24.00 -9.99
C PRO A 703 -18.03 23.05 -9.72
N ASP A 704 -18.27 22.08 -10.60
CA ASP A 704 -19.30 21.03 -10.46
C ASP A 704 -18.84 19.85 -9.60
N GLY A 705 -17.63 19.89 -9.04
CA GLY A 705 -17.06 18.87 -8.18
C GLY A 705 -16.29 17.75 -8.90
N LEU A 706 -16.30 17.72 -10.25
CA LEU A 706 -15.52 16.73 -10.99
C LEU A 706 -14.02 17.00 -10.86
N VAL A 707 -13.27 15.94 -10.57
CA VAL A 707 -11.80 15.98 -10.45
C VAL A 707 -11.18 15.45 -11.74
N LEU A 708 -10.51 16.35 -12.46
CA LEU A 708 -9.87 16.04 -13.74
C LEU A 708 -8.39 15.73 -13.56
N ALA A 709 -7.92 14.68 -14.21
CA ALA A 709 -6.50 14.41 -14.42
C ALA A 709 -6.01 15.06 -15.73
N GLY A 710 -4.69 15.33 -15.82
CA GLY A 710 -4.08 15.83 -17.03
C GLY A 710 -3.92 14.76 -18.12
N LYS A 711 -2.79 14.75 -18.85
CA LYS A 711 -2.59 13.85 -20.01
C LYS A 711 -1.52 12.78 -19.81
N ARG A 712 -0.73 12.86 -18.74
CA ARG A 712 0.27 11.82 -18.42
C ARG A 712 -0.39 10.49 -18.11
N ARG A 713 0.37 9.40 -18.23
CA ARG A 713 -0.09 8.08 -17.78
C ARG A 713 -0.62 8.13 -16.35
N SER A 714 -1.67 7.37 -16.08
CA SER A 714 -2.37 7.36 -14.78
C SER A 714 -1.46 7.10 -13.58
N VAL A 715 -0.38 6.34 -13.75
CA VAL A 715 0.62 6.10 -12.71
C VAL A 715 1.37 7.37 -12.28
N TYR A 716 1.42 8.40 -13.14
CA TYR A 716 2.05 9.70 -12.87
C TYR A 716 1.05 10.80 -12.50
N VAL A 717 -0.24 10.49 -12.46
CA VAL A 717 -1.27 11.41 -11.96
C VAL A 717 -1.26 11.39 -10.44
N GLN A 718 -1.45 12.55 -9.82
CA GLN A 718 -1.49 12.71 -8.37
C GLN A 718 -2.57 11.84 -7.74
N GLN A 719 -2.17 11.01 -6.77
CA GLN A 719 -3.03 10.09 -6.04
C GLN A 719 -3.46 10.70 -4.71
N LEU A 720 -4.68 11.25 -4.65
CA LEU A 720 -5.27 11.81 -3.44
C LEU A 720 -6.31 10.83 -2.86
N ARG A 721 -6.15 10.43 -1.60
CA ARG A 721 -7.00 9.39 -0.95
C ARG A 721 -8.48 9.74 -0.89
N LYS A 722 -8.82 11.02 -0.77
CA LYS A 722 -10.22 11.50 -0.63
C LYS A 722 -10.73 12.27 -1.84
N GLN A 723 -9.89 12.49 -2.83
CA GLN A 723 -10.22 13.27 -4.01
C GLN A 723 -9.51 12.70 -5.26
N PRO A 724 -9.78 11.41 -5.58
CA PRO A 724 -9.22 10.80 -6.77
C PRO A 724 -9.78 11.44 -8.03
N ALA A 725 -9.11 11.25 -9.16
CA ALA A 725 -9.65 11.67 -10.46
C ALA A 725 -10.97 10.94 -10.75
N SER A 726 -12.02 11.68 -11.09
CA SER A 726 -13.40 11.16 -11.12
C SER A 726 -13.60 9.98 -12.10
N LEU A 727 -12.93 10.00 -13.27
CA LEU A 727 -12.98 8.87 -14.20
C LEU A 727 -12.37 7.61 -13.57
N LEU A 728 -11.23 7.73 -12.90
CA LEU A 728 -10.56 6.62 -12.25
C LEU A 728 -11.41 6.07 -11.09
N GLU A 729 -11.97 6.96 -10.26
CA GLU A 729 -12.86 6.58 -9.15
C GLU A 729 -14.11 5.83 -9.64
N SER A 730 -14.74 6.33 -10.72
CA SER A 730 -15.93 5.70 -11.32
C SER A 730 -15.65 4.27 -11.80
N PHE A 731 -14.40 3.94 -12.12
CA PHE A 731 -13.97 2.62 -12.58
C PHE A 731 -13.16 1.84 -11.53
N ASP A 732 -13.49 2.05 -10.25
CA ASP A 732 -13.01 1.27 -9.11
C ASP A 732 -11.51 1.46 -8.78
N LEU A 733 -10.96 2.68 -8.98
CA LEU A 733 -9.62 2.99 -8.47
C LEU A 733 -9.57 2.76 -6.95
N PRO A 734 -8.62 2.00 -6.41
CA PRO A 734 -8.57 1.70 -4.98
C PRO A 734 -8.37 2.94 -4.10
N ALA A 735 -9.08 2.98 -2.96
CA ALA A 735 -9.00 4.08 -2.00
C ALA A 735 -7.72 4.14 -1.16
N MET A 736 -6.85 3.14 -1.18
CA MET A 736 -5.59 3.03 -0.42
C MET A 736 -5.73 3.29 1.10
N ASN A 737 -6.54 2.44 1.77
CA ASN A 737 -6.78 2.58 3.22
C ASN A 737 -6.66 1.23 3.97
N PRO A 738 -5.48 0.83 4.47
CA PRO A 738 -4.18 1.44 4.22
C PRO A 738 -3.61 1.11 2.83
N ASN A 739 -3.96 -0.05 2.24
CA ASN A 739 -3.50 -0.54 0.95
C ASN A 739 -4.62 -1.29 0.20
N CYS A 740 -4.34 -1.78 -1.00
CA CYS A 740 -5.22 -2.63 -1.77
C CYS A 740 -4.48 -3.89 -2.25
N LEU A 741 -4.93 -5.07 -1.82
CA LEU A 741 -4.36 -6.35 -2.22
C LEU A 741 -5.16 -7.04 -3.32
N GLN A 742 -6.43 -6.65 -3.46
CA GLN A 742 -7.34 -7.14 -4.47
C GLN A 742 -8.29 -6.01 -4.85
N ARG A 743 -8.28 -5.63 -6.12
CA ARG A 743 -9.18 -4.61 -6.64
C ARG A 743 -10.59 -5.18 -6.75
N SER A 744 -11.57 -4.36 -6.42
CA SER A 744 -12.98 -4.64 -6.72
C SER A 744 -13.25 -4.34 -8.20
N GLU A 745 -14.18 -5.07 -8.78
CA GLU A 745 -14.69 -4.83 -10.12
C GLU A 745 -16.22 -4.72 -10.03
N SER A 746 -16.73 -3.52 -10.25
CA SER A 746 -18.17 -3.24 -10.23
C SER A 746 -18.70 -3.04 -11.66
N LEU A 747 -19.97 -3.33 -11.87
CA LEU A 747 -20.68 -3.03 -13.11
C LEU A 747 -21.92 -2.22 -12.75
N VAL A 748 -21.78 -0.89 -12.79
CA VAL A 748 -22.81 0.05 -12.32
C VAL A 748 -23.13 1.12 -13.37
N ALA A 749 -24.38 1.60 -13.40
CA ALA A 749 -24.84 2.59 -14.33
C ALA A 749 -24.00 3.89 -14.39
N PRO A 750 -23.44 4.42 -13.27
CA PRO A 750 -22.58 5.59 -13.31
C PRO A 750 -21.37 5.47 -14.23
N GLN A 751 -20.81 4.28 -14.43
CA GLN A 751 -19.67 4.03 -15.33
C GLN A 751 -20.07 4.32 -16.79
N ALA A 752 -21.18 3.74 -17.24
CA ALA A 752 -21.70 3.99 -18.59
C ALA A 752 -22.08 5.46 -18.79
N LEU A 753 -22.75 6.07 -17.78
CA LEU A 753 -23.12 7.48 -17.82
C LEU A 753 -21.89 8.41 -17.86
N HIS A 754 -20.82 8.06 -17.16
CA HIS A 754 -19.58 8.82 -17.20
C HIS A 754 -18.98 8.80 -18.62
N LEU A 755 -18.83 7.63 -19.23
CA LEU A 755 -18.30 7.51 -20.58
C LEU A 755 -19.18 8.22 -21.63
N LEU A 756 -20.50 8.17 -21.48
CA LEU A 756 -21.45 8.78 -22.43
C LEU A 756 -21.51 10.30 -22.30
N ASN A 757 -21.43 10.84 -21.10
CA ASN A 757 -21.79 12.23 -20.83
C ASN A 757 -20.58 13.14 -20.52
N ASP A 758 -19.44 12.57 -20.09
CA ASP A 758 -18.27 13.37 -19.74
C ASP A 758 -17.71 14.11 -20.95
N THR A 759 -17.50 15.42 -20.78
CA THR A 759 -17.00 16.28 -21.83
C THR A 759 -15.58 15.94 -22.26
N ALA A 760 -14.73 15.45 -21.35
CA ALA A 760 -13.37 15.05 -21.67
C ALA A 760 -13.36 13.76 -22.51
N VAL A 761 -14.24 12.80 -22.23
CA VAL A 761 -14.39 11.60 -23.05
C VAL A 761 -14.87 11.95 -24.47
N ARG A 762 -15.86 12.84 -24.59
CA ARG A 762 -16.34 13.32 -25.89
C ARG A 762 -15.27 14.08 -26.67
N GLU A 763 -14.43 14.87 -25.98
CA GLU A 763 -13.31 15.55 -26.60
C GLU A 763 -12.26 14.53 -27.10
N MET A 764 -11.96 13.50 -26.32
CA MET A 764 -11.07 12.40 -26.75
C MET A 764 -11.63 11.68 -27.98
N ALA A 765 -12.94 11.45 -28.06
CA ALA A 765 -13.58 10.87 -29.24
C ALA A 765 -13.45 11.77 -30.46
N ALA A 766 -13.57 13.09 -30.32
CA ALA A 766 -13.35 14.04 -31.41
C ALA A 766 -11.89 14.06 -31.89
N ARG A 767 -10.93 13.99 -30.99
CA ARG A 767 -9.49 13.86 -31.33
C ARG A 767 -9.18 12.53 -32.02
N PHE A 768 -9.84 11.46 -31.60
CA PHE A 768 -9.72 10.17 -32.27
C PHE A 768 -10.28 10.25 -33.69
N ALA A 769 -11.44 10.85 -33.89
CA ALA A 769 -11.98 11.10 -35.24
C ALA A 769 -11.03 11.93 -36.14
N ASP A 770 -10.39 12.98 -35.59
CA ASP A 770 -9.36 13.76 -36.29
C ASP A 770 -8.14 12.90 -36.68
N ARG A 771 -7.75 11.92 -35.83
CA ARG A 771 -6.68 10.97 -36.13
C ARG A 771 -7.08 10.00 -37.24
N VAL A 772 -8.33 9.51 -37.21
CA VAL A 772 -8.91 8.65 -38.25
C VAL A 772 -8.90 9.34 -39.61
N LEU A 773 -9.36 10.59 -39.68
CA LEU A 773 -9.36 11.40 -40.93
C LEU A 773 -7.96 11.58 -41.51
N ARG A 774 -6.96 11.85 -40.64
CA ARG A 774 -5.57 11.99 -41.11
C ARG A 774 -4.98 10.69 -41.65
N ALA A 775 -5.34 9.54 -41.03
CA ALA A 775 -4.75 8.24 -41.40
C ALA A 775 -5.46 7.55 -42.56
N ALA A 776 -6.78 7.63 -42.62
CA ALA A 776 -7.62 6.89 -43.58
C ALA A 776 -8.22 7.76 -44.69
N GLY A 777 -8.07 9.14 -44.60
CA GLY A 777 -8.72 10.07 -45.56
C GLY A 777 -10.23 9.97 -45.47
N ASP A 778 -10.88 10.16 -46.63
CA ASP A 778 -12.33 10.18 -46.81
C ASP A 778 -12.95 8.86 -47.27
N GLN A 779 -12.23 7.73 -47.07
CA GLN A 779 -12.71 6.40 -47.41
C GLN A 779 -13.39 5.71 -46.21
N PRO A 780 -14.74 5.59 -46.15
CA PRO A 780 -15.44 5.09 -44.97
C PRO A 780 -15.00 3.71 -44.50
N THR A 781 -14.76 2.81 -45.43
CA THR A 781 -14.29 1.46 -45.10
C THR A 781 -12.92 1.47 -44.41
N ARG A 782 -11.98 2.29 -44.88
CA ARG A 782 -10.67 2.45 -44.26
C ARG A 782 -10.78 3.14 -42.90
N GLN A 783 -11.72 4.09 -42.75
CA GLN A 783 -11.97 4.80 -41.49
C GLN A 783 -12.46 3.81 -40.44
N VAL A 784 -13.46 2.97 -40.74
CA VAL A 784 -13.97 1.94 -39.81
C VAL A 784 -12.87 0.93 -39.46
N HIS A 785 -12.11 0.50 -40.45
CA HIS A 785 -11.00 -0.44 -40.21
C HIS A 785 -9.94 0.17 -39.27
N TYR A 786 -9.58 1.44 -39.48
CA TYR A 786 -8.60 2.14 -38.64
C TYR A 786 -9.12 2.36 -37.20
N ILE A 787 -10.43 2.62 -37.01
CA ILE A 787 -11.07 2.73 -35.70
C ILE A 787 -10.91 1.42 -34.94
N TYR A 788 -11.33 0.30 -35.53
CA TYR A 788 -11.27 -1.01 -34.86
C TYR A 788 -9.83 -1.45 -34.59
N TRP A 789 -8.95 -1.26 -35.54
CA TRP A 789 -7.54 -1.60 -35.37
C TRP A 789 -6.90 -0.84 -34.22
N THR A 790 -7.18 0.46 -34.13
CA THR A 790 -6.59 1.31 -33.09
C THR A 790 -7.22 1.08 -31.72
N ALA A 791 -8.56 0.91 -31.65
CA ALA A 791 -9.27 0.80 -30.37
C ALA A 791 -9.35 -0.65 -29.86
N VAL A 792 -9.55 -1.62 -30.79
CA VAL A 792 -9.86 -3.02 -30.45
C VAL A 792 -8.72 -3.97 -30.76
N SER A 793 -7.68 -3.51 -31.50
CA SER A 793 -6.49 -4.25 -31.89
C SER A 793 -6.79 -5.44 -32.83
N ARG A 794 -7.88 -5.38 -33.58
CA ARG A 794 -8.29 -6.33 -34.63
C ARG A 794 -9.08 -5.64 -35.72
N PRO A 795 -9.21 -6.24 -36.89
CA PRO A 795 -10.17 -5.74 -37.88
C PRO A 795 -11.62 -5.88 -37.39
N PRO A 796 -12.54 -5.04 -37.88
CA PRO A 796 -13.97 -5.22 -37.62
C PRO A 796 -14.46 -6.57 -38.20
N SER A 797 -15.44 -7.20 -37.57
CA SER A 797 -16.20 -8.27 -38.22
C SER A 797 -17.03 -7.71 -39.38
N ALA A 798 -17.55 -8.60 -40.25
CA ALA A 798 -18.41 -8.15 -41.35
C ALA A 798 -19.65 -7.38 -40.86
N GLU A 799 -20.28 -7.86 -39.78
CA GLU A 799 -21.44 -7.22 -39.14
C GLU A 799 -21.09 -5.88 -38.52
N GLU A 800 -19.96 -5.80 -37.79
CA GLU A 800 -19.46 -4.55 -37.18
C GLU A 800 -19.13 -3.50 -38.24
N GLN A 801 -18.51 -3.93 -39.34
CA GLN A 801 -18.16 -3.05 -40.46
C GLN A 801 -19.43 -2.52 -41.15
N GLU A 802 -20.40 -3.36 -41.45
CA GLU A 802 -21.66 -2.96 -42.08
C GLU A 802 -22.43 -1.98 -41.20
N ALA A 803 -22.60 -2.30 -39.92
CA ALA A 803 -23.29 -1.43 -38.96
C ALA A 803 -22.61 -0.03 -38.85
N CYS A 804 -21.27 -0.02 -38.72
CA CYS A 804 -20.53 1.25 -38.62
C CYS A 804 -20.62 2.06 -39.92
N LEU A 805 -20.59 1.45 -41.10
CA LEU A 805 -20.73 2.13 -42.39
C LEU A 805 -22.13 2.73 -42.56
N GLN A 806 -23.21 2.00 -42.19
CA GLN A 806 -24.58 2.49 -42.21
C GLN A 806 -24.74 3.71 -41.28
N ILE A 807 -24.24 3.62 -40.04
CA ILE A 807 -24.29 4.73 -39.06
C ILE A 807 -23.48 5.92 -39.58
N LEU A 808 -22.28 5.72 -40.11
CA LEU A 808 -21.42 6.79 -40.58
C LEU A 808 -22.04 7.54 -41.76
N THR A 809 -22.62 6.81 -42.73
CA THR A 809 -23.32 7.40 -43.89
C THR A 809 -24.55 8.22 -43.45
N GLY A 810 -25.44 7.59 -42.63
CA GLY A 810 -26.65 8.25 -42.17
C GLY A 810 -26.39 9.50 -41.32
N LEU A 811 -25.39 9.44 -40.42
CA LEU A 811 -25.01 10.59 -39.60
C LEU A 811 -24.35 11.71 -40.46
N THR A 812 -23.53 11.35 -41.45
CA THR A 812 -22.92 12.34 -42.36
C THR A 812 -23.97 13.12 -43.12
N GLU A 813 -25.00 12.43 -43.64
CA GLU A 813 -26.13 13.08 -44.31
C GLU A 813 -26.93 14.00 -43.35
N GLN A 814 -27.21 13.56 -42.16
CA GLN A 814 -27.91 14.36 -41.14
C GLN A 814 -27.13 15.63 -40.78
N TRP A 815 -25.84 15.48 -40.49
CA TRP A 815 -24.98 16.62 -40.19
C TRP A 815 -24.83 17.58 -41.38
N THR A 816 -24.73 17.05 -42.59
CA THR A 816 -24.70 17.88 -43.81
C THR A 816 -25.93 18.76 -43.92
N LYS A 817 -27.15 18.18 -43.75
CA LYS A 817 -28.39 18.92 -43.73
C LYS A 817 -28.42 19.99 -42.63
N GLN A 818 -27.98 19.64 -41.43
CA GLN A 818 -27.95 20.57 -40.29
C GLN A 818 -26.97 21.74 -40.49
N LEU A 819 -25.80 21.48 -41.06
CA LEU A 819 -24.79 22.51 -41.37
C LEU A 819 -25.26 23.45 -42.49
N ILE A 820 -25.96 22.95 -43.48
CA ILE A 820 -26.58 23.79 -44.52
C ILE A 820 -27.62 24.73 -43.89
N VAL A 821 -28.52 24.19 -43.04
CA VAL A 821 -29.54 25.02 -42.35
C VAL A 821 -28.87 26.08 -41.44
N SER A 822 -27.75 25.79 -40.82
CA SER A 822 -27.01 26.73 -39.96
C SER A 822 -26.10 27.72 -40.73
N GLY A 823 -26.14 27.70 -42.08
CA GLY A 823 -25.35 28.62 -42.94
C GLY A 823 -23.84 28.31 -42.96
N LYS A 824 -23.44 27.10 -42.53
CA LYS A 824 -22.02 26.65 -42.47
C LYS A 824 -21.81 25.35 -43.24
N PRO A 825 -22.12 25.28 -44.56
CA PRO A 825 -21.99 24.03 -45.30
C PRO A 825 -20.53 23.57 -45.34
N SER A 826 -20.27 22.36 -44.85
CA SER A 826 -18.94 21.72 -44.89
C SER A 826 -19.10 20.20 -44.81
N ASN A 827 -18.82 19.51 -45.90
CA ASN A 827 -18.84 18.03 -45.90
C ASN A 827 -17.78 17.44 -44.97
N LEU A 828 -16.60 18.08 -44.89
CA LEU A 828 -15.55 17.64 -44.00
C LEU A 828 -15.98 17.70 -42.52
N GLU A 829 -16.65 18.79 -42.12
CA GLU A 829 -17.14 18.93 -40.73
C GLU A 829 -18.31 17.97 -40.46
N ALA A 830 -19.17 17.69 -41.41
CA ALA A 830 -20.22 16.68 -41.30
C ALA A 830 -19.63 15.28 -41.05
N THR A 831 -18.67 14.89 -41.90
CA THR A 831 -17.95 13.61 -41.76
C THR A 831 -17.21 13.55 -40.42
N ARG A 832 -16.52 14.60 -40.01
CA ARG A 832 -15.82 14.68 -38.71
C ARG A 832 -16.78 14.48 -37.55
N LYS A 833 -17.96 15.10 -37.55
CA LYS A 833 -18.98 14.93 -36.52
C LYS A 833 -19.58 13.51 -36.52
N ALA A 834 -19.83 12.93 -37.66
CA ALA A 834 -20.28 11.54 -37.80
C ALA A 834 -19.23 10.56 -37.27
N LEU A 835 -17.97 10.71 -37.65
CA LEU A 835 -16.85 9.93 -37.13
C LEU A 835 -16.68 10.09 -35.62
N THR A 836 -16.85 11.30 -35.06
CA THR A 836 -16.78 11.51 -33.60
C THR A 836 -17.82 10.64 -32.89
N THR A 837 -19.03 10.53 -33.42
CA THR A 837 -20.08 9.69 -32.85
C THR A 837 -19.70 8.21 -32.96
N VAL A 838 -19.21 7.75 -34.12
CA VAL A 838 -18.78 6.34 -34.28
C VAL A 838 -17.61 6.02 -33.35
N CYS A 839 -16.59 6.87 -33.28
CA CYS A 839 -15.47 6.72 -32.35
C CYS A 839 -15.96 6.63 -30.89
N HIS A 840 -16.86 7.54 -30.50
CA HIS A 840 -17.43 7.54 -29.15
C HIS A 840 -18.25 6.26 -28.85
N THR A 841 -18.99 5.76 -29.81
CA THR A 841 -19.74 4.49 -29.69
C THR A 841 -18.79 3.31 -29.48
N VAL A 842 -17.70 3.21 -30.28
CA VAL A 842 -16.70 2.15 -30.11
C VAL A 842 -16.00 2.26 -28.74
N MET A 843 -15.65 3.46 -28.29
CA MET A 843 -15.03 3.69 -26.96
C MET A 843 -15.96 3.27 -25.81
N ASN A 844 -17.27 3.23 -26.01
CA ASN A 844 -18.27 2.80 -25.02
C ASN A 844 -18.71 1.33 -25.19
N SER A 845 -18.16 0.63 -26.16
CA SER A 845 -18.57 -0.75 -26.46
C SER A 845 -17.88 -1.77 -25.55
N ALA A 846 -18.52 -2.92 -25.34
CA ALA A 846 -17.94 -4.02 -24.58
C ALA A 846 -16.62 -4.52 -25.19
N VAL A 847 -16.50 -4.57 -26.52
CA VAL A 847 -15.27 -5.00 -27.22
C VAL A 847 -14.07 -4.08 -26.96
N PHE A 848 -14.31 -2.81 -26.61
CA PHE A 848 -13.25 -1.91 -26.15
C PHE A 848 -12.94 -2.11 -24.67
N LEU A 849 -13.98 -2.19 -23.82
CA LEU A 849 -13.85 -2.18 -22.36
C LEU A 849 -13.33 -3.49 -21.77
N TYR A 850 -13.51 -4.60 -22.47
CA TYR A 850 -13.11 -5.93 -22.00
C TYR A 850 -11.89 -6.45 -22.75
N ILE A 851 -11.10 -7.22 -22.04
CA ILE A 851 -9.91 -7.93 -22.55
C ILE A 851 -10.19 -9.42 -22.43
N ASP A 852 -10.20 -10.07 -23.58
CA ASP A 852 -10.35 -11.52 -23.69
C ASP A 852 -9.02 -12.23 -23.49
#